data_6f985baebc88906044905b5d4c7bf818
#
_entry.id   6f985baebc88906044905b5d4c7bf818
#
_cell.length_a   1.000
_cell.length_b   1.000
_cell.length_c   1.000
_cell.angle_alpha   90.00
_cell.angle_beta   90.00
_cell.angle_gamma   90.00
#
_symmetry.space_group_name_H-M   'P 1'
#
loop_
_entity.id
_entity.type
_entity.pdbx_description
1 polymer ?
#
loop_
_entity_poly.entity_id
_entity_poly.type
_entity_poly.pdbx_seq_one_letter_code
_entity_poly.pdbx_strand_id
1 'polypeptide(L)'
;MTPLSLSRPTLRARYRRHPSQHISSLIAVFLAGLSLPHVVSAGGVLPQGGHYVAGTGTIAGQGNAITVTQPNSTRGVIDWNSFSIGKCNTVTFDNGSGATLNRVTAGAPSAILGSLKATGSVYLINPQGIVVGRSGIVATGGRFVASTLDLPNTAFINGGTLTLAGTSNGNVLNLGKISSSGGDVFLIARDVVINAGSVSAPNGTAEFVTGQQVALLDSSGSRQVFVQIGSKGTVIDRGATQAAQINLEAADGNIYALAGGGSRVRATGTAMRDGHVWLVADTGHVTQRGTIAATNADGSGGTVDTLANTLSFAHDVAVQAGRWNVSTPAFTIDRATAHAFMRSLNAGTSVDATATGTNGATGDMNVASNLRWKGPASLSLVAAHNVTIAPGTTLSNSGSGNLSLRADGAGIDNSGSVANQGKIDWSGSTGLVSAFYDMNGSYSPGTIVANSAWTAAPYSGLVTQVTAYKLVNSLTDLQNVSLDLSGNYALGKDIDASATNLTSSSSGGVDFIPLGNAATPFSGQFDGMGHVIDRFGENDTYSPSRTLSLGLFGVIGTAGVVRNVGMTNSALFALNDNVIDNGSLTYTYGVLAGRNLGLITYAYTTGGRGSPHYGGAPVGGLVGTNDGLIERSWSSVSVGDAGIAGGLVGINSGRIVQSFATGNVEGGVRIFPGGLVGANSGTVSQSYATGEALGDLSAGGLVYANSGVIEQSFATGLVRGFCCTPPGTPISFGGIAADNSAATATIATNVYWDAQTTNQTVSAGSGAQLPTSNGLTTTQMGNPASFDASWDFSPTGAWVMPAGATHPILRWQPGQ
;
A
#
# COMPACT_ATOMS: atom_id res chain seq x y z
N MET A 1 -81.70 -19.94 3.14
CA MET A 1 -81.39 -18.53 2.89
C MET A 1 -79.96 -18.51 2.32
N THR A 2 -79.87 -18.09 1.10
CA THR A 2 -78.76 -18.15 0.17
C THR A 2 -77.53 -17.29 0.58
N PRO A 3 -76.27 -17.72 0.40
CA PRO A 3 -75.15 -16.86 0.55
C PRO A 3 -74.78 -16.24 -0.78
N LEU A 4 -74.54 -14.93 -0.74
CA LEU A 4 -74.02 -14.11 -1.84
C LEU A 4 -72.52 -14.38 -2.10
N SER A 5 -72.21 -14.63 -3.39
CA SER A 5 -70.83 -14.72 -3.91
C SER A 5 -70.25 -13.35 -4.09
N LEU A 6 -69.03 -13.09 -3.53
CA LEU A 6 -68.20 -11.95 -3.82
C LEU A 6 -66.99 -12.37 -4.71
N SER A 7 -67.03 -11.89 -5.94
CA SER A 7 -65.98 -12.02 -6.94
C SER A 7 -64.77 -11.20 -6.52
N ARG A 8 -63.55 -11.84 -6.57
CA ARG A 8 -62.24 -11.19 -6.42
C ARG A 8 -61.83 -10.52 -7.75
N PRO A 9 -61.34 -9.29 -7.74
CA PRO A 9 -60.68 -8.72 -8.89
C PRO A 9 -59.24 -9.21 -8.97
N THR A 10 -58.88 -9.77 -10.10
CA THR A 10 -57.48 -10.13 -10.46
C THR A 10 -56.69 -8.86 -10.74
N LEU A 11 -55.77 -8.50 -9.84
CA LEU A 11 -54.77 -7.49 -10.08
C LEU A 11 -53.71 -8.11 -11.03
N ARG A 12 -53.69 -7.71 -12.28
CA ARG A 12 -52.56 -7.92 -13.20
C ARG A 12 -51.39 -7.08 -12.71
N ALA A 13 -50.31 -7.75 -12.19
CA ALA A 13 -49.03 -7.15 -11.91
C ALA A 13 -48.46 -6.59 -13.23
N ARG A 14 -48.28 -5.28 -13.31
CA ARG A 14 -47.51 -4.65 -14.35
C ARG A 14 -46.04 -4.97 -14.11
N TYR A 15 -45.42 -5.79 -14.93
CA TYR A 15 -44.04 -6.00 -15.03
C TYR A 15 -43.34 -4.65 -15.27
N ARG A 16 -42.60 -4.16 -14.29
CA ARG A 16 -41.66 -3.04 -14.50
C ARG A 16 -40.54 -3.56 -15.41
N ARG A 17 -40.46 -2.98 -16.61
CA ARG A 17 -39.36 -3.24 -17.53
C ARG A 17 -38.04 -2.84 -16.89
N HIS A 18 -37.06 -3.70 -17.00
CA HIS A 18 -35.69 -3.50 -16.48
C HIS A 18 -35.02 -2.24 -17.07
N PRO A 19 -34.18 -1.52 -16.31
CA PRO A 19 -33.43 -0.33 -16.77
C PRO A 19 -32.49 -0.59 -17.96
N SER A 20 -32.14 -1.85 -18.23
CA SER A 20 -31.25 -2.24 -19.32
C SER A 20 -31.74 -1.91 -20.75
N GLN A 21 -33.06 -1.73 -20.95
CA GLN A 21 -33.60 -1.30 -22.25
C GLN A 21 -33.53 0.22 -22.45
N HIS A 22 -33.47 1.02 -21.38
CA HIS A 22 -33.34 2.47 -21.49
C HIS A 22 -31.92 2.91 -21.85
N ILE A 23 -30.88 2.17 -21.46
CA ILE A 23 -29.49 2.51 -21.81
C ILE A 23 -29.25 2.33 -23.30
N SER A 24 -29.75 1.26 -23.90
CA SER A 24 -29.64 1.04 -25.35
C SER A 24 -30.39 2.07 -26.18
N SER A 25 -31.54 2.55 -25.69
CA SER A 25 -32.32 3.60 -26.35
C SER A 25 -31.72 5.00 -26.15
N LEU A 26 -31.15 5.31 -24.98
CA LEU A 26 -30.47 6.58 -24.75
C LEU A 26 -29.21 6.72 -25.62
N ILE A 27 -28.42 5.67 -25.75
CA ILE A 27 -27.25 5.66 -26.64
C ILE A 27 -27.64 5.74 -28.12
N ALA A 28 -28.73 5.08 -28.53
CA ALA A 28 -29.24 5.18 -29.86
C ALA A 28 -29.82 6.57 -30.16
N VAL A 29 -30.48 7.20 -29.20
CA VAL A 29 -30.98 8.56 -29.28
C VAL A 29 -29.84 9.58 -29.29
N PHE A 30 -28.78 9.37 -28.49
CA PHE A 30 -27.58 10.23 -28.52
C PHE A 30 -26.83 10.16 -29.84
N LEU A 31 -26.78 9.00 -30.49
CA LEU A 31 -26.17 8.85 -31.81
C LEU A 31 -27.07 9.31 -32.95
N ALA A 32 -28.40 9.27 -32.77
CA ALA A 32 -29.37 9.76 -33.74
C ALA A 32 -29.64 11.27 -33.59
N GLY A 33 -29.42 11.83 -32.39
CA GLY A 33 -29.53 13.27 -32.10
C GLY A 33 -28.24 14.05 -32.38
N LEU A 34 -27.09 13.42 -32.53
CA LEU A 34 -25.93 14.03 -33.14
C LEU A 34 -26.30 14.16 -34.64
N SER A 35 -26.79 15.33 -35.05
CA SER A 35 -26.80 15.71 -36.47
C SER A 35 -25.33 15.64 -36.92
N LEU A 36 -24.93 14.46 -37.39
CA LEU A 36 -23.67 14.33 -38.14
C LEU A 36 -23.79 15.39 -39.23
N PRO A 37 -22.88 16.39 -39.28
CA PRO A 37 -22.85 17.26 -40.43
C PRO A 37 -22.88 16.33 -41.60
N HIS A 38 -23.79 16.60 -42.59
CA HIS A 38 -23.90 15.82 -43.81
C HIS A 38 -22.48 15.72 -44.33
N VAL A 39 -21.82 14.55 -44.12
CA VAL A 39 -20.51 14.29 -44.70
C VAL A 39 -20.78 14.19 -46.17
N VAL A 40 -20.72 15.33 -46.82
CA VAL A 40 -20.66 15.40 -48.28
C VAL A 40 -19.60 14.37 -48.65
N SER A 41 -19.92 13.47 -49.53
CA SER A 41 -19.02 12.49 -50.14
C SER A 41 -17.89 13.24 -50.84
N ALA A 42 -16.94 13.73 -50.03
CA ALA A 42 -15.80 14.50 -50.45
C ALA A 42 -14.66 13.54 -50.78
N GLY A 43 -14.78 12.86 -51.94
CA GLY A 43 -13.58 12.45 -52.62
C GLY A 43 -12.77 13.72 -52.89
N GLY A 44 -11.55 13.83 -52.27
CA GLY A 44 -10.64 14.90 -52.65
C GLY A 44 -10.47 16.07 -51.66
N VAL A 45 -11.01 16.04 -50.42
CA VAL A 45 -10.78 17.12 -49.42
C VAL A 45 -9.44 16.93 -48.72
N LEU A 46 -8.58 17.94 -48.77
CA LEU A 46 -7.35 18.09 -47.99
C LEU A 46 -7.42 19.35 -47.13
N PRO A 47 -6.64 19.46 -46.03
CA PRO A 47 -6.51 20.66 -45.22
C PRO A 47 -6.20 21.91 -46.09
N GLN A 48 -6.79 23.06 -45.74
CA GLN A 48 -6.69 24.30 -46.50
C GLN A 48 -6.15 25.46 -45.63
N GLY A 49 -5.36 26.34 -46.32
CA GLY A 49 -4.91 27.63 -45.74
C GLY A 49 -3.90 27.47 -44.64
N GLY A 50 -3.17 26.33 -44.59
CA GLY A 50 -2.18 26.09 -43.53
C GLY A 50 -0.99 27.06 -43.60
N HIS A 51 -0.64 27.67 -42.49
CA HIS A 51 0.57 28.48 -42.34
C HIS A 51 1.12 28.42 -40.92
N TYR A 52 2.45 28.43 -40.78
CA TYR A 52 3.09 28.43 -39.47
C TYR A 52 2.89 29.79 -38.80
N VAL A 53 2.40 29.75 -37.55
CA VAL A 53 2.27 30.93 -36.67
C VAL A 53 3.30 30.93 -35.56
N ALA A 54 3.94 29.79 -35.28
CA ALA A 54 5.10 29.65 -34.41
C ALA A 54 5.94 28.45 -34.81
N GLY A 55 7.27 28.51 -34.62
CA GLY A 55 8.17 27.50 -35.18
C GLY A 55 8.37 27.69 -36.67
N THR A 56 8.99 26.71 -37.34
CA THR A 56 9.30 26.74 -38.78
C THR A 56 9.08 25.38 -39.41
N GLY A 57 8.71 25.38 -40.70
CA GLY A 57 8.55 24.18 -41.49
C GLY A 57 7.97 24.52 -42.89
N THR A 58 7.73 23.51 -43.70
CA THR A 58 7.14 23.64 -45.03
C THR A 58 5.87 22.81 -45.13
N ILE A 59 4.92 23.28 -45.95
CA ILE A 59 3.67 22.61 -46.23
C ILE A 59 3.63 22.46 -47.77
N ALA A 60 3.72 21.22 -48.24
CA ALA A 60 3.70 20.91 -49.67
C ALA A 60 2.51 20.01 -50.03
N GLY A 61 1.74 20.41 -51.02
CA GLY A 61 0.62 19.62 -51.56
C GLY A 61 0.98 19.01 -52.91
N GLN A 62 0.73 17.72 -53.10
CA GLN A 62 0.88 17.03 -54.37
C GLN A 62 -0.26 16.02 -54.59
N GLY A 63 -1.12 16.25 -55.58
CA GLY A 63 -2.24 15.38 -55.85
C GLY A 63 -3.21 15.22 -54.69
N ASN A 64 -3.33 14.01 -54.16
CA ASN A 64 -4.19 13.67 -53.01
C ASN A 64 -3.45 13.64 -51.69
N ALA A 65 -2.26 14.25 -51.61
CA ALA A 65 -1.42 14.25 -50.40
C ALA A 65 -0.94 15.66 -50.00
N ILE A 66 -0.79 15.87 -48.71
CA ILE A 66 -0.05 16.99 -48.12
C ILE A 66 1.07 16.43 -47.26
N THR A 67 2.27 16.97 -47.43
CA THR A 67 3.40 16.72 -46.54
C THR A 67 3.78 17.98 -45.79
N VAL A 68 3.81 17.91 -44.48
CA VAL A 68 4.31 18.95 -43.58
C VAL A 68 5.69 18.50 -43.09
N THR A 69 6.74 19.22 -43.49
CA THR A 69 8.11 18.93 -43.02
C THR A 69 8.54 19.98 -42.03
N GLN A 70 8.92 19.51 -40.84
CA GLN A 70 9.36 20.36 -39.72
C GLN A 70 10.75 19.90 -39.27
N PRO A 71 11.67 20.83 -38.90
CA PRO A 71 12.98 20.43 -38.38
C PRO A 71 12.86 19.45 -37.24
N ASN A 72 13.75 18.45 -37.25
CA ASN A 72 13.74 17.33 -36.29
C ASN A 72 13.82 17.86 -34.84
N SER A 73 13.06 17.22 -33.93
CA SER A 73 13.01 17.57 -32.48
C SER A 73 12.50 18.97 -32.13
N THR A 74 11.90 19.70 -33.10
CA THR A 74 11.32 21.04 -32.86
C THR A 74 9.81 20.99 -32.60
N ARG A 75 9.27 22.08 -32.08
CA ARG A 75 7.83 22.31 -31.94
C ARG A 75 7.38 23.38 -32.93
N GLY A 76 6.23 23.18 -33.55
CA GLY A 76 5.66 24.14 -34.50
C GLY A 76 4.15 24.23 -34.35
N VAL A 77 3.61 25.43 -34.61
CA VAL A 77 2.16 25.70 -34.57
C VAL A 77 1.72 26.15 -35.95
N ILE A 78 0.74 25.48 -36.50
CA ILE A 78 0.14 25.77 -37.81
C ILE A 78 -1.32 26.12 -37.60
N ASP A 79 -1.74 27.27 -38.08
CA ASP A 79 -3.15 27.63 -38.23
C ASP A 79 -3.68 27.22 -39.59
N TRP A 80 -4.88 26.61 -39.60
CA TRP A 80 -5.55 26.12 -40.77
C TRP A 80 -6.95 26.76 -40.89
N ASN A 81 -7.38 27.11 -42.12
CA ASN A 81 -8.77 27.46 -42.37
C ASN A 81 -9.69 26.24 -42.18
N SER A 82 -9.26 25.06 -42.62
CA SER A 82 -9.94 23.79 -42.40
C SER A 82 -8.95 22.65 -42.34
N PHE A 83 -9.24 21.63 -41.52
CA PHE A 83 -8.42 20.43 -41.45
C PHE A 83 -9.32 19.20 -41.58
N SER A 84 -9.55 18.75 -42.83
CA SER A 84 -10.24 17.50 -43.12
C SER A 84 -9.43 16.69 -44.12
N ILE A 85 -9.46 15.35 -43.99
CA ILE A 85 -8.77 14.43 -44.86
C ILE A 85 -9.82 13.50 -45.50
N GLY A 86 -10.09 13.71 -46.79
CA GLY A 86 -11.05 12.89 -47.55
C GLY A 86 -10.57 11.45 -47.71
N LYS A 87 -11.51 10.57 -48.05
CA LYS A 87 -11.21 9.17 -48.34
C LYS A 87 -10.19 9.08 -49.48
N CYS A 88 -9.18 8.25 -49.34
CA CYS A 88 -8.04 8.12 -50.27
C CYS A 88 -7.02 9.27 -50.26
N ASN A 89 -7.17 10.26 -49.39
CA ASN A 89 -6.19 11.32 -49.22
C ASN A 89 -5.29 11.02 -48.00
N THR A 90 -4.07 11.60 -48.05
CA THR A 90 -3.08 11.42 -46.97
C THR A 90 -2.50 12.78 -46.54
N VAL A 91 -2.36 12.97 -45.25
CA VAL A 91 -1.55 14.04 -44.67
C VAL A 91 -0.41 13.39 -43.89
N THR A 92 0.82 13.79 -44.17
CA THR A 92 2.01 13.28 -43.52
C THR A 92 2.74 14.41 -42.80
N PHE A 93 3.07 14.21 -41.55
CA PHE A 93 3.96 15.08 -40.78
C PHE A 93 5.32 14.39 -40.65
N ASP A 94 6.31 14.93 -41.36
CA ASP A 94 7.70 14.57 -41.18
C ASP A 94 8.32 15.55 -40.20
N ASN A 95 8.13 15.25 -38.91
CA ASN A 95 8.51 16.07 -37.78
C ASN A 95 9.46 15.34 -36.79
N GLY A 96 10.03 14.22 -37.21
CA GLY A 96 11.02 13.45 -36.43
C GLY A 96 10.54 13.08 -35.06
N SER A 97 11.25 13.48 -34.01
CA SER A 97 10.80 13.37 -32.61
C SER A 97 10.09 14.62 -32.08
N GLY A 98 9.83 15.61 -32.94
CA GLY A 98 9.18 16.87 -32.60
C GLY A 98 7.67 16.76 -32.43
N ALA A 99 7.03 17.92 -32.26
CA ALA A 99 5.58 18.02 -32.10
C ALA A 99 5.01 19.16 -32.96
N THR A 100 3.91 18.87 -33.64
CA THR A 100 3.19 19.87 -34.47
C THR A 100 1.78 20.07 -33.94
N LEU A 101 1.44 21.30 -33.56
CA LEU A 101 0.07 21.71 -33.20
C LEU A 101 -0.62 22.26 -34.44
N ASN A 102 -1.74 21.69 -34.78
CA ASN A 102 -2.59 22.05 -35.92
C ASN A 102 -3.89 22.62 -35.35
N ARG A 103 -4.06 23.94 -35.45
CA ARG A 103 -5.24 24.65 -34.98
C ARG A 103 -6.15 25.00 -36.15
N VAL A 104 -7.42 24.69 -36.07
CA VAL A 104 -8.42 25.08 -37.05
C VAL A 104 -9.10 26.37 -36.61
N THR A 105 -9.00 27.42 -37.43
CA THR A 105 -9.47 28.78 -37.14
C THR A 105 -10.83 29.09 -37.74
N ALA A 106 -11.30 28.33 -38.73
CA ALA A 106 -12.63 28.56 -39.33
C ALA A 106 -13.68 27.56 -38.76
N GLY A 107 -14.96 27.89 -39.00
CA GLY A 107 -16.12 27.35 -38.29
C GLY A 107 -16.63 25.94 -38.75
N ALA A 108 -15.79 25.05 -39.24
CA ALA A 108 -16.19 23.70 -39.66
C ALA A 108 -15.49 22.60 -38.85
N PRO A 109 -16.19 21.50 -38.46
CA PRO A 109 -15.56 20.35 -37.82
C PRO A 109 -14.52 19.68 -38.72
N SER A 110 -13.51 19.06 -38.09
CA SER A 110 -12.52 18.23 -38.80
C SER A 110 -13.03 16.82 -39.04
N ALA A 111 -12.98 16.33 -40.28
CA ALA A 111 -13.32 14.94 -40.61
C ALA A 111 -12.10 14.22 -41.18
N ILE A 112 -11.59 13.23 -40.49
CA ILE A 112 -10.49 12.38 -40.95
C ILE A 112 -11.10 11.08 -41.52
N LEU A 113 -11.30 11.02 -42.81
CA LEU A 113 -11.82 9.83 -43.53
C LEU A 113 -10.69 9.09 -44.27
N GLY A 114 -9.56 9.77 -44.51
CA GLY A 114 -8.32 9.27 -45.11
C GLY A 114 -7.27 8.96 -44.09
N SER A 115 -5.99 9.18 -44.44
CA SER A 115 -4.84 8.82 -43.61
C SER A 115 -4.11 10.06 -43.07
N LEU A 116 -3.91 10.14 -41.78
CA LEU A 116 -2.97 11.05 -41.09
C LEU A 116 -1.81 10.23 -40.56
N LYS A 117 -0.59 10.57 -40.98
CA LYS A 117 0.64 9.91 -40.54
C LYS A 117 1.59 10.93 -39.97
N ALA A 118 2.39 10.52 -38.99
CA ALA A 118 3.45 11.36 -38.44
C ALA A 118 4.63 10.52 -37.93
N THR A 119 5.84 11.05 -38.04
CA THR A 119 7.03 10.49 -37.41
C THR A 119 7.08 10.84 -35.93
N GLY A 120 6.69 12.06 -35.54
CA GLY A 120 6.61 12.55 -34.18
C GLY A 120 5.19 12.71 -33.64
N SER A 121 4.98 13.77 -32.84
CA SER A 121 3.71 14.05 -32.19
C SER A 121 2.84 15.01 -33.02
N VAL A 122 1.52 14.78 -33.03
CA VAL A 122 0.53 15.63 -33.68
C VAL A 122 -0.56 16.01 -32.71
N TYR A 123 -0.82 17.30 -32.61
CA TYR A 123 -1.94 17.89 -31.87
C TYR A 123 -2.90 18.48 -32.91
N LEU A 124 -4.14 18.04 -32.92
CA LEU A 124 -5.22 18.60 -33.74
C LEU A 124 -6.23 19.27 -32.83
N ILE A 125 -6.31 20.58 -32.93
CA ILE A 125 -7.23 21.41 -32.18
C ILE A 125 -8.32 21.95 -33.10
N ASN A 126 -9.57 21.59 -32.81
CA ASN A 126 -10.71 22.16 -33.52
C ASN A 126 -11.92 22.39 -32.58
N PRO A 127 -12.21 23.62 -32.19
CA PRO A 127 -13.36 23.92 -31.34
C PRO A 127 -14.71 23.49 -31.93
N GLN A 128 -14.84 23.30 -33.22
CA GLN A 128 -16.09 22.86 -33.87
C GLN A 128 -16.31 21.33 -33.79
N GLY A 129 -15.29 20.59 -33.38
CA GLY A 129 -15.33 19.13 -33.24
C GLY A 129 -14.38 18.38 -34.19
N ILE A 130 -14.10 17.14 -33.81
CA ILE A 130 -13.19 16.25 -34.56
C ILE A 130 -13.85 14.87 -34.72
N VAL A 131 -13.87 14.36 -35.92
CA VAL A 131 -14.39 13.01 -36.25
C VAL A 131 -13.32 12.24 -37.02
N VAL A 132 -12.86 11.14 -36.46
CA VAL A 132 -12.13 10.11 -37.19
C VAL A 132 -13.16 9.10 -37.69
N GLY A 133 -13.45 9.14 -38.99
CA GLY A 133 -14.48 8.31 -39.58
C GLY A 133 -14.08 6.85 -39.72
N ARG A 134 -15.00 5.97 -40.09
CA ARG A 134 -14.79 4.51 -40.18
C ARG A 134 -13.62 4.09 -41.07
N SER A 135 -13.33 4.84 -42.12
CA SER A 135 -12.17 4.61 -43.00
C SER A 135 -10.92 5.40 -42.60
N GLY A 136 -11.06 6.29 -41.62
CA GLY A 136 -9.99 7.14 -41.14
C GLY A 136 -8.92 6.36 -40.40
N ILE A 137 -7.66 6.68 -40.68
CA ILE A 137 -6.50 6.09 -40.04
C ILE A 137 -5.60 7.22 -39.54
N VAL A 138 -5.30 7.21 -38.24
CA VAL A 138 -4.30 8.07 -37.63
C VAL A 138 -3.18 7.18 -37.11
N ALA A 139 -1.94 7.46 -37.52
CA ALA A 139 -0.75 6.70 -37.09
C ALA A 139 0.40 7.68 -36.81
N THR A 140 0.81 7.77 -35.55
CA THR A 140 1.89 8.66 -35.10
C THR A 140 3.03 7.86 -34.47
N GLY A 141 4.26 8.33 -34.66
CA GLY A 141 5.42 7.82 -33.93
C GLY A 141 5.45 8.32 -32.49
N GLY A 142 5.03 9.58 -32.26
CA GLY A 142 4.86 10.20 -30.94
C GLY A 142 3.39 10.34 -30.53
N ARG A 143 3.13 11.26 -29.62
CA ARG A 143 1.79 11.54 -29.05
C ARG A 143 0.78 12.01 -30.12
N PHE A 144 -0.45 11.54 -30.06
CA PHE A 144 -1.57 12.09 -30.81
C PHE A 144 -2.59 12.72 -29.86
N VAL A 145 -2.95 13.98 -30.10
CA VAL A 145 -3.97 14.71 -29.35
C VAL A 145 -5.04 15.21 -30.28
N ALA A 146 -6.29 14.84 -30.06
CA ALA A 146 -7.46 15.45 -30.70
C ALA A 146 -8.25 16.19 -29.63
N SER A 147 -8.38 17.52 -29.74
CA SER A 147 -9.01 18.32 -28.72
C SER A 147 -9.92 19.41 -29.29
N THR A 148 -11.05 19.65 -28.60
CA THR A 148 -11.90 20.83 -28.84
C THR A 148 -11.54 21.99 -27.92
N LEU A 149 -10.62 21.77 -26.96
CA LEU A 149 -10.02 22.78 -26.09
C LEU A 149 -8.69 23.23 -26.70
N ASP A 150 -8.29 24.46 -26.46
CA ASP A 150 -7.08 25.05 -27.01
C ASP A 150 -6.07 25.41 -25.94
N LEU A 151 -4.84 25.72 -26.34
CA LEU A 151 -3.75 26.17 -25.48
C LEU A 151 -2.93 27.28 -26.15
N PRO A 152 -2.27 28.15 -25.36
CA PRO A 152 -1.42 29.21 -25.90
C PRO A 152 -0.23 28.68 -26.69
N ASN A 153 0.11 29.30 -27.82
CA ASN A 153 1.26 28.96 -28.66
C ASN A 153 2.57 28.91 -27.87
N THR A 154 2.79 29.89 -26.97
CA THR A 154 3.97 29.96 -26.13
C THR A 154 4.10 28.77 -25.19
N ALA A 155 2.99 28.32 -24.59
CA ALA A 155 2.97 27.13 -23.74
C ALA A 155 3.32 25.88 -24.55
N PHE A 156 2.76 25.76 -25.76
CA PHE A 156 3.07 24.62 -26.64
C PHE A 156 4.55 24.61 -27.06
N ILE A 157 5.07 25.75 -27.48
CA ILE A 157 6.48 25.85 -27.94
C ILE A 157 7.45 25.56 -26.80
N ASN A 158 7.20 26.09 -25.60
CA ASN A 158 8.06 25.92 -24.45
C ASN A 158 8.03 24.47 -23.88
N GLY A 159 6.93 23.73 -24.08
CA GLY A 159 6.76 22.38 -23.53
C GLY A 159 6.47 22.36 -22.03
N GLY A 160 6.63 21.19 -21.43
CA GLY A 160 6.25 20.95 -20.02
C GLY A 160 4.76 20.64 -19.88
N THR A 161 4.19 20.93 -18.71
CA THR A 161 2.76 20.73 -18.46
C THR A 161 1.92 21.63 -19.37
N LEU A 162 1.03 21.01 -20.14
CA LEU A 162 0.15 21.72 -21.08
C LEU A 162 -1.26 21.76 -20.49
N THR A 163 -1.81 22.97 -20.36
CA THR A 163 -3.20 23.15 -19.94
C THR A 163 -4.04 23.57 -21.14
N LEU A 164 -4.99 22.69 -21.51
CA LEU A 164 -6.00 22.95 -22.54
C LEU A 164 -7.26 23.49 -21.88
N ALA A 165 -7.81 24.58 -22.41
CA ALA A 165 -9.02 25.21 -21.88
C ALA A 165 -9.93 25.70 -23.01
N GLY A 166 -11.24 25.78 -22.74
CA GLY A 166 -12.19 26.30 -23.71
C GLY A 166 -13.64 26.08 -23.32
N THR A 167 -14.52 26.78 -24.03
CA THR A 167 -15.97 26.72 -23.81
C THR A 167 -16.72 26.07 -24.99
N SER A 168 -15.98 25.43 -25.92
CA SER A 168 -16.56 24.79 -27.10
C SER A 168 -17.54 23.68 -26.74
N ASN A 169 -18.62 23.55 -27.48
CA ASN A 169 -19.57 22.44 -27.44
C ASN A 169 -19.25 21.35 -28.51
N GLY A 170 -18.12 21.47 -29.20
CA GLY A 170 -17.67 20.46 -30.15
C GLY A 170 -17.36 19.13 -29.47
N ASN A 171 -17.51 18.05 -30.20
CA ASN A 171 -17.27 16.69 -29.70
C ASN A 171 -16.05 16.07 -30.37
N VAL A 172 -15.42 15.06 -29.70
CA VAL A 172 -14.40 14.22 -30.31
C VAL A 172 -14.94 12.81 -30.47
N LEU A 173 -15.00 12.35 -31.70
CA LEU A 173 -15.55 11.04 -32.06
C LEU A 173 -14.56 10.22 -32.86
N ASN A 174 -14.19 9.04 -32.38
CA ASN A 174 -13.43 8.04 -33.13
C ASN A 174 -14.33 6.88 -33.56
N LEU A 175 -14.48 6.69 -34.85
CA LEU A 175 -15.12 5.53 -35.52
C LEU A 175 -14.09 4.72 -36.30
N GLY A 176 -12.87 5.23 -36.49
CA GLY A 176 -11.78 4.69 -37.29
C GLY A 176 -10.69 4.02 -36.44
N LYS A 177 -9.46 4.20 -36.88
CA LYS A 177 -8.29 3.64 -36.22
C LYS A 177 -7.33 4.75 -35.86
N ILE A 178 -6.99 4.83 -34.58
CA ILE A 178 -5.97 5.73 -34.04
C ILE A 178 -4.87 4.89 -33.39
N SER A 179 -3.62 5.16 -33.75
CA SER A 179 -2.47 4.47 -33.18
C SER A 179 -1.32 5.43 -32.94
N SER A 180 -0.64 5.23 -31.80
CA SER A 180 0.65 5.82 -31.50
C SER A 180 1.63 4.69 -31.17
N SER A 181 2.77 4.65 -31.84
CA SER A 181 3.76 3.59 -31.60
C SER A 181 4.71 3.91 -30.45
N GLY A 182 4.98 5.17 -30.16
CA GLY A 182 5.94 5.59 -29.13
C GLY A 182 5.39 6.58 -28.10
N GLY A 183 4.11 6.97 -28.19
CA GLY A 183 3.53 7.96 -27.29
C GLY A 183 2.08 7.67 -26.93
N ASP A 184 1.43 8.65 -26.36
CA ASP A 184 0.08 8.58 -25.84
C ASP A 184 -0.95 8.98 -26.91
N VAL A 185 -2.22 8.61 -26.68
CA VAL A 185 -3.37 9.05 -27.49
C VAL A 185 -4.36 9.77 -26.59
N PHE A 186 -4.59 11.06 -26.84
CA PHE A 186 -5.54 11.88 -26.08
C PHE A 186 -6.74 12.27 -26.97
N LEU A 187 -7.94 11.97 -26.45
CA LEU A 187 -9.20 12.49 -27.00
C LEU A 187 -9.85 13.37 -25.94
N ILE A 188 -9.90 14.68 -26.18
CA ILE A 188 -10.28 15.68 -25.18
C ILE A 188 -11.39 16.57 -25.74
N ALA A 189 -12.49 16.69 -25.01
CA ALA A 189 -13.56 17.63 -25.30
C ALA A 189 -14.12 18.24 -24.03
N ARG A 190 -14.87 19.33 -24.15
CA ARG A 190 -15.63 19.84 -23.02
C ARG A 190 -16.79 18.91 -22.68
N ASP A 191 -17.59 18.53 -23.68
CA ASP A 191 -18.89 17.91 -23.46
C ASP A 191 -18.91 16.40 -23.78
N VAL A 192 -18.39 15.96 -24.94
CA VAL A 192 -18.51 14.55 -25.37
C VAL A 192 -17.26 14.02 -26.03
N VAL A 193 -16.76 12.91 -25.52
CA VAL A 193 -15.74 12.07 -26.15
C VAL A 193 -16.30 10.67 -26.38
N ILE A 194 -16.23 10.18 -27.62
CA ILE A 194 -16.69 8.83 -27.96
C ILE A 194 -15.59 8.07 -28.71
N ASN A 195 -15.19 6.93 -28.18
CA ASN A 195 -14.46 5.92 -28.93
C ASN A 195 -15.41 4.77 -29.30
N ALA A 196 -15.65 4.58 -30.59
CA ALA A 196 -16.40 3.47 -31.17
C ALA A 196 -15.61 2.76 -32.31
N GLY A 197 -14.36 3.14 -32.46
CA GLY A 197 -13.37 2.56 -33.37
C GLY A 197 -12.31 1.77 -32.59
N SER A 198 -11.04 1.92 -33.00
CA SER A 198 -9.93 1.34 -32.26
C SER A 198 -8.90 2.41 -31.87
N VAL A 199 -8.36 2.30 -30.66
CA VAL A 199 -7.24 3.09 -30.15
C VAL A 199 -6.14 2.15 -29.68
N SER A 200 -4.89 2.39 -30.13
CA SER A 200 -3.72 1.59 -29.78
C SER A 200 -2.56 2.49 -29.36
N ALA A 201 -2.10 2.35 -28.13
CA ALA A 201 -0.94 3.06 -27.58
C ALA A 201 -0.07 2.09 -26.73
N PRO A 202 0.61 1.10 -27.37
CA PRO A 202 1.26 0.00 -26.65
C PRO A 202 2.40 0.47 -25.71
N ASN A 203 3.01 1.62 -25.99
CA ASN A 203 4.08 2.22 -25.18
C ASN A 203 3.61 3.50 -24.44
N GLY A 204 2.34 3.84 -24.52
CA GLY A 204 1.77 5.05 -23.97
C GLY A 204 0.41 4.82 -23.30
N THR A 205 -0.23 5.91 -22.95
CA THR A 205 -1.56 5.93 -22.33
C THR A 205 -2.63 6.29 -23.37
N ALA A 206 -3.79 5.65 -23.30
CA ALA A 206 -4.99 6.08 -23.99
C ALA A 206 -5.87 6.90 -23.01
N GLU A 207 -6.09 8.18 -23.32
CA GLU A 207 -6.73 9.16 -22.47
C GLU A 207 -8.00 9.71 -23.15
N PHE A 208 -9.17 9.45 -22.56
CA PHE A 208 -10.46 9.99 -23.05
C PHE A 208 -11.05 10.87 -21.95
N VAL A 209 -11.09 12.17 -22.17
CA VAL A 209 -11.29 13.15 -21.12
C VAL A 209 -12.32 14.19 -21.50
N THR A 210 -13.24 14.50 -20.57
CA THR A 210 -14.15 15.64 -20.68
C THR A 210 -13.94 16.63 -19.54
N GLY A 211 -13.85 17.92 -19.86
CA GLY A 211 -13.67 19.01 -18.90
C GLY A 211 -13.57 20.36 -19.60
N GLN A 212 -13.69 21.46 -18.86
CA GLN A 212 -13.49 22.83 -19.39
C GLN A 212 -12.01 23.23 -19.35
N GLN A 213 -11.25 22.65 -18.42
CA GLN A 213 -9.82 22.87 -18.27
C GLN A 213 -9.16 21.54 -17.91
N VAL A 214 -8.22 21.12 -18.74
CA VAL A 214 -7.55 19.81 -18.66
C VAL A 214 -6.05 20.02 -18.70
N ALA A 215 -5.35 19.57 -17.67
CA ALA A 215 -3.90 19.59 -17.59
C ALA A 215 -3.32 18.24 -18.06
N LEU A 216 -2.37 18.31 -19.00
CA LEU A 216 -1.57 17.17 -19.45
C LEU A 216 -0.22 17.24 -18.74
N LEU A 217 0.05 16.30 -17.87
CA LEU A 217 1.33 16.14 -17.18
C LEU A 217 2.24 15.21 -17.98
N ASP A 218 3.53 15.41 -17.85
CA ASP A 218 4.54 14.55 -18.47
C ASP A 218 5.14 13.66 -17.39
N SER A 219 4.42 12.60 -16.98
CA SER A 219 4.85 11.65 -15.97
C SER A 219 4.77 10.22 -16.51
N SER A 220 5.76 9.39 -16.20
CA SER A 220 5.85 8.00 -16.68
C SER A 220 5.19 6.97 -15.77
N GLY A 221 4.90 7.31 -14.53
CA GLY A 221 4.46 6.34 -13.49
C GLY A 221 3.07 6.58 -12.89
N SER A 222 2.34 7.64 -13.30
CA SER A 222 1.05 7.99 -12.72
C SER A 222 0.08 8.49 -13.79
N ARG A 223 -1.18 8.70 -13.42
CA ARG A 223 -2.18 9.32 -14.28
C ARG A 223 -1.66 10.65 -14.83
N GLN A 224 -1.66 10.79 -16.17
CA GLN A 224 -1.03 11.93 -16.87
C GLN A 224 -1.96 13.09 -17.11
N VAL A 225 -3.27 12.89 -16.94
CA VAL A 225 -4.29 13.90 -17.19
C VAL A 225 -5.06 14.17 -15.92
N PHE A 226 -5.33 15.44 -15.68
CA PHE A 226 -6.20 15.89 -14.60
C PHE A 226 -7.18 16.90 -15.11
N VAL A 227 -8.46 16.69 -14.84
CA VAL A 227 -9.50 17.69 -15.07
C VAL A 227 -9.42 18.73 -13.95
N GLN A 228 -8.97 19.92 -14.29
CA GLN A 228 -8.85 21.05 -13.34
C GLN A 228 -10.19 21.73 -13.12
N ILE A 229 -10.99 21.89 -14.21
CA ILE A 229 -12.36 22.42 -14.15
C ILE A 229 -13.21 21.43 -14.95
N GLY A 230 -14.13 20.78 -14.25
CA GLY A 230 -15.03 19.80 -14.83
C GLY A 230 -16.16 20.41 -15.67
N SER A 231 -16.85 19.57 -16.36
CA SER A 231 -18.11 19.82 -17.03
C SER A 231 -19.02 18.62 -16.78
N LYS A 232 -20.32 18.74 -17.04
CA LYS A 232 -21.24 17.59 -17.05
C LYS A 232 -21.08 16.76 -18.30
N GLY A 233 -19.84 16.59 -18.76
CA GLY A 233 -19.50 15.90 -20.00
C GLY A 233 -19.72 14.40 -19.95
N THR A 234 -19.52 13.74 -21.08
CA THR A 234 -19.72 12.30 -21.22
C THR A 234 -18.57 11.65 -21.98
N VAL A 235 -17.93 10.65 -21.38
CA VAL A 235 -16.97 9.77 -22.02
C VAL A 235 -17.62 8.44 -22.32
N ILE A 236 -17.56 7.99 -23.58
CA ILE A 236 -18.08 6.69 -24.01
C ILE A 236 -16.97 5.91 -24.70
N ASP A 237 -16.50 4.83 -24.08
CA ASP A 237 -15.62 3.86 -24.71
C ASP A 237 -16.40 2.55 -24.97
N ARG A 238 -16.75 2.33 -26.25
CA ARG A 238 -17.36 1.11 -26.74
C ARG A 238 -16.56 0.50 -27.90
N GLY A 239 -15.38 1.00 -28.12
CA GLY A 239 -14.43 0.56 -29.13
C GLY A 239 -13.46 -0.50 -28.61
N ALA A 240 -12.36 -0.66 -29.34
CA ALA A 240 -11.25 -1.50 -28.94
C ALA A 240 -10.10 -0.59 -28.47
N THR A 241 -9.94 -0.43 -27.16
CA THR A 241 -8.87 0.35 -26.56
C THR A 241 -7.83 -0.58 -25.97
N GLN A 242 -6.59 -0.47 -26.47
CA GLN A 242 -5.43 -1.19 -25.96
C GLN A 242 -4.24 -0.23 -25.84
N ALA A 243 -3.68 -0.14 -24.63
CA ALA A 243 -2.57 0.76 -24.31
C ALA A 243 -1.72 0.17 -23.19
N ALA A 244 -0.57 0.79 -22.88
CA ALA A 244 0.13 0.46 -21.65
C ALA A 244 -0.74 0.82 -20.43
N GLN A 245 -1.37 2.00 -20.48
CA GLN A 245 -2.33 2.47 -19.47
C GLN A 245 -3.55 3.08 -20.14
N ILE A 246 -4.70 3.12 -19.46
CA ILE A 246 -5.94 3.68 -19.98
C ILE A 246 -6.58 4.57 -18.91
N ASN A 247 -6.95 5.81 -19.28
CA ASN A 247 -7.70 6.72 -18.41
C ASN A 247 -8.98 7.21 -19.12
N LEU A 248 -10.12 7.01 -18.48
CA LEU A 248 -11.39 7.62 -18.83
C LEU A 248 -11.77 8.58 -17.71
N GLU A 249 -11.86 9.88 -18.00
CA GLU A 249 -12.08 10.90 -16.99
C GLU A 249 -13.18 11.88 -17.38
N ALA A 250 -14.17 12.02 -16.50
CA ALA A 250 -15.29 12.96 -16.64
C ALA A 250 -15.71 13.44 -15.25
N ALA A 251 -14.90 14.30 -14.61
CA ALA A 251 -15.00 14.64 -13.18
C ALA A 251 -16.45 14.87 -12.67
N ASP A 252 -17.22 15.75 -13.33
CA ASP A 252 -18.62 16.05 -12.96
C ASP A 252 -19.64 15.39 -13.90
N GLY A 253 -19.21 14.47 -14.73
CA GLY A 253 -19.98 13.90 -15.83
C GLY A 253 -20.17 12.39 -15.76
N ASN A 254 -20.33 11.77 -16.92
CA ASN A 254 -20.64 10.35 -17.02
C ASN A 254 -19.59 9.59 -17.82
N ILE A 255 -19.25 8.40 -17.35
CA ILE A 255 -18.40 7.44 -18.07
C ILE A 255 -19.22 6.19 -18.40
N TYR A 256 -19.15 5.79 -19.66
CA TYR A 256 -19.69 4.53 -20.16
C TYR A 256 -18.54 3.68 -20.71
N ALA A 257 -17.99 2.79 -19.85
CA ALA A 257 -16.97 1.83 -20.22
C ALA A 257 -17.65 0.52 -20.67
N LEU A 258 -17.85 0.38 -21.98
CA LEU A 258 -18.70 -0.66 -22.60
C LEU A 258 -17.86 -1.73 -23.30
N ALA A 259 -17.07 -2.48 -22.55
CA ALA A 259 -16.22 -3.55 -23.05
C ALA A 259 -17.02 -4.85 -23.27
N GLY A 260 -17.69 -5.00 -24.40
CA GLY A 260 -18.47 -6.20 -24.72
C GLY A 260 -18.88 -6.24 -26.20
N GLY A 261 -19.27 -7.40 -26.72
CA GLY A 261 -19.74 -7.53 -28.10
C GLY A 261 -18.67 -7.21 -29.17
N GLY A 262 -17.40 -7.42 -28.90
CA GLY A 262 -16.25 -7.09 -29.75
C GLY A 262 -15.44 -5.88 -29.29
N SER A 263 -15.94 -5.11 -28.33
CA SER A 263 -15.21 -4.02 -27.69
C SER A 263 -14.24 -4.55 -26.63
N ARG A 264 -13.11 -3.85 -26.42
CA ARG A 264 -12.10 -4.22 -25.42
C ARG A 264 -11.53 -2.99 -24.74
N VAL A 265 -11.37 -3.07 -23.42
CA VAL A 265 -10.59 -2.11 -22.63
C VAL A 265 -9.47 -2.91 -21.96
N ARG A 266 -8.24 -2.75 -22.46
CA ARG A 266 -7.11 -3.55 -22.01
C ARG A 266 -5.84 -2.71 -21.85
N ALA A 267 -5.36 -2.60 -20.62
CA ALA A 267 -4.03 -2.11 -20.31
C ALA A 267 -3.03 -3.28 -20.24
N THR A 268 -1.80 -3.07 -20.73
CA THR A 268 -0.80 -4.14 -20.85
C THR A 268 0.53 -3.82 -20.16
N GLY A 269 0.66 -2.62 -19.60
CA GLY A 269 1.90 -2.16 -18.99
C GLY A 269 3.10 -2.13 -19.94
N THR A 270 4.19 -1.58 -19.45
CA THR A 270 5.54 -1.61 -20.06
C THR A 270 6.57 -1.76 -18.95
N ALA A 271 7.86 -1.87 -19.28
CA ALA A 271 8.92 -1.91 -18.28
C ALA A 271 8.97 -0.66 -17.34
N MET A 272 8.39 0.46 -17.79
CA MET A 272 8.37 1.74 -17.05
C MET A 272 6.97 2.18 -16.60
N ARG A 273 5.92 1.47 -16.98
CA ARG A 273 4.52 1.77 -16.66
C ARG A 273 3.81 0.48 -16.29
N ASP A 274 3.18 0.43 -15.14
CA ASP A 274 2.27 -0.66 -14.76
C ASP A 274 1.06 -0.73 -15.69
N GLY A 275 0.40 -1.88 -15.75
CA GLY A 275 -0.85 -2.04 -16.47
C GLY A 275 -2.00 -1.47 -15.64
N HIS A 276 -2.48 -0.27 -15.98
CA HIS A 276 -3.47 0.43 -15.18
C HIS A 276 -4.64 0.95 -16.02
N VAL A 277 -5.84 0.83 -15.47
CA VAL A 277 -7.06 1.43 -16.03
C VAL A 277 -7.71 2.31 -14.97
N TRP A 278 -7.91 3.59 -15.28
CA TRP A 278 -8.66 4.54 -14.45
C TRP A 278 -10.01 4.87 -15.08
N LEU A 279 -11.07 4.82 -14.27
CA LEU A 279 -12.42 5.29 -14.58
C LEU A 279 -12.79 6.33 -13.51
N VAL A 280 -12.67 7.61 -13.81
CA VAL A 280 -12.76 8.69 -12.81
C VAL A 280 -13.88 9.67 -13.13
N ALA A 281 -14.94 9.62 -12.34
CA ALA A 281 -16.08 10.53 -12.42
C ALA A 281 -16.48 10.97 -10.99
N ASP A 282 -15.67 11.81 -10.36
CA ASP A 282 -15.71 12.15 -8.94
C ASP A 282 -17.12 12.45 -8.40
N THR A 283 -17.84 13.38 -9.03
CA THR A 283 -19.24 13.71 -8.68
C THR A 283 -20.25 13.10 -9.64
N GLY A 284 -19.78 12.39 -10.65
CA GLY A 284 -20.58 11.85 -11.74
C GLY A 284 -20.93 10.37 -11.59
N HIS A 285 -21.15 9.74 -12.74
CA HIS A 285 -21.61 8.36 -12.81
C HIS A 285 -20.71 7.49 -13.71
N VAL A 286 -20.39 6.28 -13.27
CA VAL A 286 -19.71 5.28 -14.08
C VAL A 286 -20.63 4.11 -14.39
N THR A 287 -20.82 3.80 -15.67
CA THR A 287 -21.47 2.57 -16.15
C THR A 287 -20.42 1.64 -16.74
N GLN A 288 -20.32 0.41 -16.23
CA GLN A 288 -19.45 -0.63 -16.76
C GLN A 288 -20.23 -1.78 -17.38
N ARG A 289 -19.69 -2.33 -18.47
CA ARG A 289 -20.18 -3.53 -19.14
C ARG A 289 -19.04 -4.35 -19.70
N GLY A 290 -19.18 -5.69 -19.67
CA GLY A 290 -18.18 -6.63 -20.21
C GLY A 290 -16.91 -6.69 -19.36
N THR A 291 -15.79 -7.07 -19.99
CA THR A 291 -14.53 -7.32 -19.30
C THR A 291 -13.55 -6.18 -19.53
N ILE A 292 -13.06 -5.59 -18.42
CA ILE A 292 -11.91 -4.68 -18.38
C ILE A 292 -10.70 -5.47 -17.89
N ALA A 293 -9.58 -5.36 -18.60
CA ALA A 293 -8.36 -6.07 -18.26
C ALA A 293 -7.18 -5.12 -18.01
N ALA A 294 -6.37 -5.41 -16.99
CA ALA A 294 -5.11 -4.74 -16.68
C ALA A 294 -4.05 -5.77 -16.30
N THR A 295 -2.94 -5.79 -17.04
CA THR A 295 -1.79 -6.66 -16.80
C THR A 295 -0.50 -5.85 -16.88
N ASN A 296 0.49 -6.21 -16.07
CA ASN A 296 1.83 -5.64 -16.15
C ASN A 296 2.64 -6.28 -17.28
N ALA A 297 3.77 -5.70 -17.63
CA ALA A 297 4.62 -6.20 -18.70
C ALA A 297 5.20 -7.60 -18.41
N ASP A 298 5.38 -7.97 -17.17
CA ASP A 298 5.82 -9.29 -16.70
C ASP A 298 4.70 -10.35 -16.70
N GLY A 299 3.48 -9.97 -17.07
CA GLY A 299 2.30 -10.84 -17.05
C GLY A 299 1.58 -10.91 -15.71
N SER A 300 2.09 -10.26 -14.67
CA SER A 300 1.36 -10.14 -13.38
C SER A 300 0.11 -9.28 -13.55
N GLY A 301 -0.83 -9.41 -12.62
CA GLY A 301 -2.05 -8.60 -12.65
C GLY A 301 -1.76 -7.12 -12.36
N GLY A 302 -2.30 -6.24 -13.23
CA GLY A 302 -2.27 -4.80 -13.04
C GLY A 302 -3.38 -4.29 -12.12
N THR A 303 -3.74 -3.01 -12.24
CA THR A 303 -4.74 -2.37 -11.38
C THR A 303 -5.87 -1.76 -12.22
N VAL A 304 -7.09 -1.83 -11.70
CA VAL A 304 -8.23 -1.07 -12.22
C VAL A 304 -8.80 -0.22 -11.10
N ASP A 305 -8.90 1.09 -11.31
CA ASP A 305 -9.53 2.03 -10.40
C ASP A 305 -10.86 2.50 -10.97
N THR A 306 -11.90 2.43 -10.16
CA THR A 306 -13.23 2.96 -10.50
C THR A 306 -13.67 3.91 -9.38
N LEU A 307 -13.71 5.20 -9.68
CA LEU A 307 -14.10 6.26 -8.75
C LEU A 307 -15.30 7.01 -9.33
N ALA A 308 -16.41 7.02 -8.62
CA ALA A 308 -17.62 7.73 -9.05
C ALA A 308 -18.53 8.06 -7.86
N ASN A 309 -19.38 9.08 -8.03
CA ASN A 309 -20.44 9.34 -7.08
C ASN A 309 -21.50 8.22 -7.11
N THR A 310 -21.77 7.66 -8.28
CA THR A 310 -22.66 6.51 -8.46
C THR A 310 -22.14 5.51 -9.48
N LEU A 311 -22.40 4.22 -9.28
CA LEU A 311 -21.95 3.13 -10.14
C LEU A 311 -23.13 2.33 -10.68
N SER A 312 -23.01 1.86 -11.93
CA SER A 312 -23.92 0.88 -12.54
C SER A 312 -23.11 -0.23 -13.21
N PHE A 313 -23.30 -1.45 -12.76
CA PHE A 313 -22.71 -2.63 -13.36
C PHE A 313 -23.73 -3.40 -14.18
N ALA A 314 -23.41 -3.68 -15.45
CA ALA A 314 -24.20 -4.62 -16.23
C ALA A 314 -23.95 -6.07 -15.75
N HIS A 315 -24.86 -6.97 -16.13
CA HIS A 315 -24.80 -8.38 -15.70
C HIS A 315 -23.54 -9.13 -16.14
N ASP A 316 -22.83 -8.63 -17.16
CA ASP A 316 -21.65 -9.24 -17.78
C ASP A 316 -20.33 -8.62 -17.33
N VAL A 317 -20.34 -7.69 -16.37
CA VAL A 317 -19.13 -7.03 -15.87
C VAL A 317 -18.19 -8.01 -15.19
N ALA A 318 -16.92 -7.96 -15.57
CA ALA A 318 -15.81 -8.61 -14.91
C ALA A 318 -14.55 -7.74 -15.03
N VAL A 319 -13.71 -7.71 -14.00
CA VAL A 319 -12.37 -7.15 -14.07
C VAL A 319 -11.36 -8.28 -14.00
N GLN A 320 -10.39 -8.27 -14.89
CA GLN A 320 -9.26 -9.20 -14.94
C GLN A 320 -7.96 -8.42 -14.71
N ALA A 321 -7.55 -8.35 -13.45
CA ALA A 321 -6.40 -7.60 -12.97
C ALA A 321 -5.82 -8.28 -11.72
N GLY A 322 -4.76 -7.75 -11.14
CA GLY A 322 -4.32 -8.13 -9.81
C GLY A 322 -5.26 -7.53 -8.74
N ARG A 323 -5.69 -6.28 -8.97
CA ARG A 323 -6.51 -5.52 -8.04
C ARG A 323 -7.57 -4.67 -8.76
N TRP A 324 -8.73 -4.58 -8.17
CA TRP A 324 -9.79 -3.66 -8.56
C TRP A 324 -10.22 -2.81 -7.37
N ASN A 325 -9.89 -1.53 -7.40
CA ASN A 325 -10.31 -0.55 -6.42
C ASN A 325 -11.61 0.12 -6.89
N VAL A 326 -12.61 0.14 -6.02
CA VAL A 326 -13.92 0.72 -6.35
C VAL A 326 -14.33 1.67 -5.24
N SER A 327 -14.55 2.94 -5.57
CA SER A 327 -14.85 3.97 -4.58
C SER A 327 -16.09 4.76 -4.94
N THR A 328 -16.99 4.92 -3.96
CA THR A 328 -18.17 5.78 -4.02
C THR A 328 -18.40 6.47 -2.67
N PRO A 329 -19.16 7.57 -2.62
CA PRO A 329 -19.47 8.24 -1.34
C PRO A 329 -20.20 7.36 -0.33
N ALA A 330 -21.19 6.57 -0.78
CA ALA A 330 -21.84 5.50 -0.02
C ALA A 330 -21.95 4.26 -0.90
N PHE A 331 -21.74 3.08 -0.33
CA PHE A 331 -21.63 1.87 -1.14
C PHE A 331 -22.67 0.81 -0.75
N THR A 332 -23.55 0.47 -1.70
CA THR A 332 -24.42 -0.69 -1.54
C THR A 332 -24.04 -1.78 -2.52
N ILE A 333 -23.59 -2.93 -2.01
CA ILE A 333 -23.34 -4.13 -2.82
C ILE A 333 -24.69 -4.82 -3.06
N ASP A 334 -25.38 -4.35 -4.09
CA ASP A 334 -26.60 -4.95 -4.59
C ASP A 334 -26.32 -6.21 -5.42
N ARG A 335 -27.35 -6.79 -6.05
CA ARG A 335 -27.18 -7.99 -6.86
C ARG A 335 -26.26 -7.79 -8.06
N ALA A 336 -26.30 -6.64 -8.72
CA ALA A 336 -25.48 -6.39 -9.90
C ALA A 336 -24.01 -6.23 -9.51
N THR A 337 -23.74 -5.45 -8.49
CA THR A 337 -22.41 -5.26 -7.89
C THR A 337 -21.83 -6.58 -7.38
N ALA A 338 -22.64 -7.37 -6.65
CA ALA A 338 -22.21 -8.68 -6.16
C ALA A 338 -21.81 -9.63 -7.30
N HIS A 339 -22.56 -9.65 -8.41
CA HIS A 339 -22.21 -10.45 -9.58
C HIS A 339 -20.89 -9.98 -10.23
N ALA A 340 -20.66 -8.67 -10.35
CA ALA A 340 -19.42 -8.11 -10.88
C ALA A 340 -18.21 -8.49 -9.98
N PHE A 341 -18.36 -8.34 -8.67
CA PHE A 341 -17.32 -8.71 -7.71
C PHE A 341 -17.04 -10.21 -7.73
N MET A 342 -18.06 -11.07 -7.69
CA MET A 342 -17.87 -12.51 -7.74
C MET A 342 -17.17 -12.99 -9.01
N ARG A 343 -17.45 -12.40 -10.17
CA ARG A 343 -16.74 -12.72 -11.41
C ARG A 343 -15.29 -12.33 -11.36
N SER A 344 -15.00 -11.13 -10.86
CA SER A 344 -13.64 -10.59 -10.74
C SER A 344 -12.82 -11.41 -9.74
N LEU A 345 -13.38 -11.67 -8.55
CA LEU A 345 -12.75 -12.51 -7.51
C LEU A 345 -12.48 -13.95 -8.01
N ASN A 346 -13.45 -14.56 -8.72
CA ASN A 346 -13.26 -15.90 -9.32
C ASN A 346 -12.26 -15.90 -10.50
N ALA A 347 -12.00 -14.75 -11.12
CA ALA A 347 -10.95 -14.58 -12.12
C ALA A 347 -9.56 -14.32 -11.50
N GLY A 348 -9.46 -14.25 -10.18
CA GLY A 348 -8.22 -13.99 -9.45
C GLY A 348 -7.96 -12.51 -9.13
N THR A 349 -8.90 -11.62 -9.42
CA THR A 349 -8.78 -10.20 -9.11
C THR A 349 -9.24 -9.90 -7.69
N SER A 350 -8.36 -9.41 -6.83
CA SER A 350 -8.76 -8.90 -5.51
C SER A 350 -9.57 -7.61 -5.66
N VAL A 351 -10.59 -7.44 -4.81
CA VAL A 351 -11.49 -6.29 -4.85
C VAL A 351 -11.39 -5.50 -3.55
N ASP A 352 -11.09 -4.21 -3.68
CA ASP A 352 -11.09 -3.24 -2.59
C ASP A 352 -12.21 -2.23 -2.84
N ALA A 353 -13.30 -2.34 -2.09
CA ALA A 353 -14.46 -1.46 -2.20
C ALA A 353 -14.50 -0.46 -1.04
N THR A 354 -14.60 0.83 -1.36
CA THR A 354 -14.54 1.92 -0.38
C THR A 354 -15.78 2.81 -0.47
N ALA A 355 -16.46 3.00 0.65
CA ALA A 355 -17.44 4.06 0.85
C ALA A 355 -16.76 5.26 1.50
N THR A 356 -16.56 6.35 0.74
CA THR A 356 -15.65 7.43 1.13
C THR A 356 -16.26 8.51 2.03
N GLY A 357 -17.59 8.59 2.16
CA GLY A 357 -18.26 9.65 2.90
C GLY A 357 -18.17 11.04 2.25
N THR A 358 -17.71 11.11 0.99
CA THR A 358 -17.65 12.38 0.24
C THR A 358 -19.03 12.82 -0.24
N ASN A 359 -19.14 14.02 -0.79
CA ASN A 359 -20.37 14.57 -1.39
C ASN A 359 -21.59 14.58 -0.43
N GLY A 360 -21.35 14.69 0.90
CA GLY A 360 -22.40 14.73 1.92
C GLY A 360 -23.02 13.38 2.27
N ALA A 361 -22.45 12.27 1.82
CA ALA A 361 -22.84 10.93 2.23
C ALA A 361 -22.27 10.54 3.60
N THR A 362 -22.89 9.61 4.31
CA THR A 362 -22.41 9.09 5.59
C THR A 362 -21.16 8.24 5.45
N GLY A 363 -20.88 7.70 4.27
CA GLY A 363 -19.78 6.77 4.05
C GLY A 363 -20.09 5.36 4.54
N ASP A 364 -21.34 4.96 4.58
CA ASP A 364 -21.74 3.61 4.97
C ASP A 364 -21.58 2.61 3.83
N MET A 365 -21.15 1.40 4.17
CA MET A 365 -21.07 0.23 3.30
C MET A 365 -22.17 -0.76 3.66
N ASN A 366 -23.04 -1.11 2.70
CA ASN A 366 -24.10 -2.10 2.92
C ASN A 366 -23.96 -3.29 1.96
N VAL A 367 -23.76 -4.49 2.49
CA VAL A 367 -23.73 -5.73 1.70
C VAL A 367 -25.13 -6.34 1.67
N ALA A 368 -25.89 -6.06 0.60
CA ALA A 368 -27.28 -6.46 0.46
C ALA A 368 -27.48 -7.73 -0.40
N SER A 369 -26.39 -8.36 -0.88
CA SER A 369 -26.46 -9.54 -1.75
C SER A 369 -25.35 -10.52 -1.45
N ASN A 370 -25.59 -11.81 -1.70
CA ASN A 370 -24.63 -12.88 -1.48
C ASN A 370 -23.35 -12.68 -2.31
N LEU A 371 -22.20 -12.94 -1.68
CA LEU A 371 -20.89 -12.97 -2.31
C LEU A 371 -20.24 -14.34 -2.07
N ARG A 372 -20.00 -15.08 -3.14
CA ARG A 372 -19.38 -16.41 -3.07
C ARG A 372 -18.32 -16.53 -4.13
N TRP A 373 -17.09 -16.82 -3.70
CA TRP A 373 -15.97 -17.01 -4.63
C TRP A 373 -15.03 -18.11 -4.19
N LYS A 374 -14.14 -18.50 -5.11
CA LYS A 374 -13.12 -19.53 -4.91
C LYS A 374 -11.74 -18.94 -5.17
N GLY A 375 -10.72 -19.57 -4.60
CA GLY A 375 -9.34 -19.17 -4.89
C GLY A 375 -8.78 -18.11 -3.95
N PRO A 376 -7.63 -17.50 -4.33
CA PRO A 376 -6.84 -16.67 -3.44
C PRO A 376 -7.23 -15.19 -3.43
N ALA A 377 -8.06 -14.74 -4.36
CA ALA A 377 -8.45 -13.33 -4.42
C ALA A 377 -9.16 -12.91 -3.14
N SER A 378 -8.83 -11.73 -2.64
CA SER A 378 -9.34 -11.20 -1.38
C SER A 378 -10.37 -10.09 -1.62
N LEU A 379 -11.32 -9.96 -0.69
CA LEU A 379 -12.32 -8.89 -0.66
C LEU A 379 -12.07 -8.00 0.55
N SER A 380 -11.85 -6.72 0.30
CA SER A 380 -11.76 -5.67 1.32
C SER A 380 -12.92 -4.71 1.17
N LEU A 381 -13.66 -4.50 2.24
CA LEU A 381 -14.77 -3.57 2.33
C LEU A 381 -14.44 -2.50 3.38
N VAL A 382 -14.22 -1.27 2.92
CA VAL A 382 -13.83 -0.14 3.76
C VAL A 382 -14.93 0.91 3.73
N ALA A 383 -15.41 1.29 4.89
CA ALA A 383 -16.40 2.35 5.05
C ALA A 383 -15.81 3.52 5.83
N ALA A 384 -16.08 4.74 5.40
CA ALA A 384 -15.73 5.91 6.21
C ALA A 384 -16.45 5.88 7.56
N HIS A 385 -17.63 5.28 7.62
CA HIS A 385 -18.40 5.14 8.87
C HIS A 385 -18.72 3.66 9.17
N ASN A 386 -19.86 3.09 8.75
CA ASN A 386 -20.27 1.73 9.13
C ASN A 386 -20.15 0.72 7.99
N VAL A 387 -19.88 -0.55 8.35
CA VAL A 387 -20.05 -1.72 7.47
C VAL A 387 -21.20 -2.58 7.97
N THR A 388 -22.19 -2.83 7.12
CA THR A 388 -23.33 -3.70 7.46
C THR A 388 -23.48 -4.83 6.45
N ILE A 389 -23.60 -6.06 6.93
CA ILE A 389 -24.02 -7.23 6.15
C ILE A 389 -25.49 -7.47 6.44
N ALA A 390 -26.36 -7.33 5.45
CA ALA A 390 -27.81 -7.39 5.61
C ALA A 390 -28.31 -8.80 6.02
N PRO A 391 -29.45 -8.90 6.67
CA PRO A 391 -30.09 -10.18 6.99
C PRO A 391 -30.30 -11.06 5.75
N GLY A 392 -30.08 -12.36 5.88
CA GLY A 392 -30.21 -13.32 4.78
C GLY A 392 -29.08 -13.30 3.74
N THR A 393 -28.09 -12.40 3.89
CA THR A 393 -26.90 -12.34 3.03
C THR A 393 -25.82 -13.30 3.51
N THR A 394 -25.14 -13.97 2.56
CA THR A 394 -24.01 -14.84 2.85
C THR A 394 -22.76 -14.39 2.10
N LEU A 395 -21.67 -14.19 2.84
CA LEU A 395 -20.33 -14.04 2.29
C LEU A 395 -19.57 -15.34 2.49
N SER A 396 -18.96 -15.89 1.44
CA SER A 396 -18.19 -17.14 1.57
C SER A 396 -17.05 -17.24 0.57
N ASN A 397 -15.95 -17.84 1.03
CA ASN A 397 -14.83 -18.24 0.19
C ASN A 397 -14.55 -19.75 0.35
N SER A 398 -14.05 -20.39 -0.73
CA SER A 398 -13.52 -21.75 -0.70
C SER A 398 -12.14 -21.79 -1.38
N GLY A 399 -11.17 -21.22 -0.71
CA GLY A 399 -9.77 -21.09 -1.17
C GLY A 399 -8.93 -20.43 -0.09
N SER A 400 -7.99 -19.57 -0.47
CA SER A 400 -7.15 -18.83 0.47
C SER A 400 -7.44 -17.30 0.50
N GLY A 401 -8.56 -16.88 -0.12
CA GLY A 401 -8.93 -15.47 -0.16
C GLY A 401 -9.38 -14.94 1.21
N ASN A 402 -8.94 -13.74 1.55
CA ASN A 402 -9.29 -13.05 2.79
C ASN A 402 -10.54 -12.19 2.64
N LEU A 403 -11.23 -11.97 3.76
CA LEU A 403 -12.27 -10.95 3.91
C LEU A 403 -11.82 -9.92 4.96
N SER A 404 -11.80 -8.66 4.58
CA SER A 404 -11.58 -7.53 5.49
C SER A 404 -12.82 -6.65 5.50
N LEU A 405 -13.33 -6.36 6.68
CA LEU A 405 -14.45 -5.44 6.92
C LEU A 405 -13.93 -4.31 7.82
N ARG A 406 -13.81 -3.09 7.31
CA ARG A 406 -13.25 -1.97 8.06
C ARG A 406 -14.23 -0.80 8.08
N ALA A 407 -14.73 -0.49 9.25
CA ALA A 407 -15.40 0.76 9.58
C ALA A 407 -14.35 1.83 9.96
N ASP A 408 -14.74 3.09 10.05
CA ASP A 408 -13.84 4.22 10.29
C ASP A 408 -12.56 4.15 9.42
N GLY A 409 -12.76 4.05 8.12
CA GLY A 409 -11.65 3.87 7.16
C GLY A 409 -10.62 5.00 7.17
N ALA A 410 -11.01 6.20 7.61
CA ALA A 410 -10.13 7.36 7.74
C ALA A 410 -9.41 7.45 9.09
N GLY A 411 -9.78 6.62 10.08
CA GLY A 411 -9.21 6.64 11.42
C GLY A 411 -9.43 7.97 12.15
N ILE A 412 -10.67 8.44 12.21
CA ILE A 412 -11.03 9.74 12.80
C ILE A 412 -11.92 9.63 14.06
N ASP A 413 -12.08 8.42 14.58
CA ASP A 413 -12.84 8.12 15.80
C ASP A 413 -14.32 8.56 15.71
N ASN A 414 -14.98 8.17 14.63
CA ASN A 414 -16.36 8.55 14.31
C ASN A 414 -17.42 7.57 14.81
N SER A 415 -17.05 6.63 15.68
CA SER A 415 -17.90 5.53 16.19
C SER A 415 -18.31 4.50 15.12
N GLY A 416 -17.52 4.36 14.05
CA GLY A 416 -17.74 3.42 12.97
C GLY A 416 -17.83 1.98 13.46
N SER A 417 -18.87 1.28 13.03
CA SER A 417 -19.24 -0.05 13.53
C SER A 417 -19.32 -1.08 12.42
N VAL A 418 -19.07 -2.35 12.76
CA VAL A 418 -19.23 -3.49 11.85
C VAL A 418 -20.38 -4.37 12.35
N ALA A 419 -21.47 -4.46 11.58
CA ALA A 419 -22.64 -5.24 11.91
C ALA A 419 -22.86 -6.36 10.89
N ASN A 420 -22.56 -7.60 11.24
CA ASN A 420 -22.98 -8.77 10.48
C ASN A 420 -24.36 -9.23 10.96
N GLN A 421 -25.38 -8.98 10.17
CA GLN A 421 -26.73 -9.49 10.41
C GLN A 421 -27.05 -10.71 9.55
N GLY A 422 -26.10 -11.13 8.72
CA GLY A 422 -26.18 -12.28 7.82
C GLY A 422 -25.28 -13.43 8.27
N LYS A 423 -24.61 -14.06 7.29
CA LYS A 423 -23.69 -15.18 7.50
C LYS A 423 -22.34 -14.92 6.82
N ILE A 424 -21.25 -15.15 7.55
CA ILE A 424 -19.89 -15.27 7.02
C ILE A 424 -19.50 -16.74 7.11
N ASP A 425 -19.24 -17.40 5.98
CA ASP A 425 -18.93 -18.82 5.89
C ASP A 425 -17.52 -19.05 5.30
N TRP A 426 -16.57 -19.27 6.19
CA TRP A 426 -15.17 -19.59 5.87
C TRP A 426 -14.82 -21.04 6.17
N SER A 427 -15.82 -21.91 6.38
CA SER A 427 -15.61 -23.34 6.70
C SER A 427 -14.79 -24.10 5.66
N GLY A 428 -14.83 -23.65 4.40
CA GLY A 428 -14.06 -24.23 3.29
C GLY A 428 -12.84 -23.41 2.89
N SER A 429 -12.47 -22.38 3.66
CA SER A 429 -11.37 -21.44 3.31
C SER A 429 -10.20 -21.58 4.27
N THR A 430 -8.97 -21.37 3.75
CA THR A 430 -7.78 -21.15 4.57
C THR A 430 -7.45 -19.66 4.77
N GLY A 431 -8.16 -18.76 4.09
CA GLY A 431 -8.02 -17.32 4.25
C GLY A 431 -8.57 -16.81 5.58
N LEU A 432 -8.34 -15.53 5.85
CA LEU A 432 -8.70 -14.86 7.09
C LEU A 432 -10.00 -14.06 6.94
N VAL A 433 -10.67 -13.86 8.06
CA VAL A 433 -11.74 -12.87 8.21
C VAL A 433 -11.34 -11.90 9.30
N SER A 434 -11.19 -10.63 8.93
CA SER A 434 -10.85 -9.55 9.86
C SER A 434 -11.94 -8.48 9.85
N ALA A 435 -12.44 -8.12 11.02
CA ALA A 435 -13.34 -6.99 11.19
C ALA A 435 -12.61 -5.90 12.00
N PHE A 436 -12.68 -4.66 11.54
CA PHE A 436 -12.07 -3.50 12.20
C PHE A 436 -13.15 -2.47 12.47
N TYR A 437 -13.30 -2.05 13.71
CA TYR A 437 -14.31 -1.10 14.14
C TYR A 437 -13.70 -0.10 15.12
N ASP A 438 -14.29 1.09 15.18
CA ASP A 438 -13.80 2.15 16.04
C ASP A 438 -13.78 1.74 17.52
N MET A 439 -12.86 2.28 18.30
CA MET A 439 -12.78 2.08 19.74
C MET A 439 -14.12 2.37 20.44
N ASN A 440 -14.83 3.41 20.01
CA ASN A 440 -16.16 3.82 20.47
C ASN A 440 -17.32 3.22 19.67
N GLY A 441 -17.02 2.42 18.67
CA GLY A 441 -17.99 1.70 17.84
C GLY A 441 -18.41 0.37 18.45
N SER A 442 -19.09 -0.43 17.63
CA SER A 442 -19.56 -1.74 18.03
C SER A 442 -19.29 -2.81 16.97
N TYR A 443 -19.18 -4.05 17.42
CA TYR A 443 -19.09 -5.23 16.57
C TYR A 443 -20.22 -6.21 16.87
N SER A 444 -20.98 -6.54 15.84
CA SER A 444 -22.01 -7.59 15.92
C SER A 444 -21.59 -8.75 15.01
N PRO A 445 -21.17 -9.91 15.54
CA PRO A 445 -20.60 -10.99 14.75
C PRO A 445 -21.63 -11.71 13.84
N GLY A 446 -22.91 -11.71 14.19
CA GLY A 446 -23.93 -12.48 13.47
C GLY A 446 -23.61 -13.98 13.44
N THR A 447 -23.87 -14.62 12.29
CA THR A 447 -23.49 -16.02 12.10
C THR A 447 -22.12 -16.12 11.41
N ILE A 448 -21.13 -16.71 12.08
CA ILE A 448 -19.80 -16.97 11.52
C ILE A 448 -19.52 -18.45 11.59
N VAL A 449 -19.02 -19.03 10.49
CA VAL A 449 -18.57 -20.41 10.41
C VAL A 449 -17.10 -20.40 9.93
N ALA A 450 -16.21 -20.68 10.86
CA ALA A 450 -14.79 -20.79 10.58
C ALA A 450 -14.42 -22.20 10.11
N ASN A 451 -13.25 -22.37 9.50
CA ASN A 451 -12.67 -23.66 9.15
C ASN A 451 -12.05 -24.31 10.40
N SER A 452 -12.60 -25.40 10.85
CA SER A 452 -12.11 -26.13 12.04
C SER A 452 -10.71 -26.72 11.86
N ALA A 453 -10.24 -26.89 10.63
CA ALA A 453 -8.89 -27.35 10.29
C ALA A 453 -7.90 -26.21 10.01
N TRP A 454 -8.31 -24.96 10.19
CA TRP A 454 -7.41 -23.84 9.96
C TRP A 454 -6.27 -23.81 10.97
N THR A 455 -5.09 -23.51 10.50
CA THR A 455 -3.89 -23.28 11.32
C THR A 455 -3.21 -22.00 10.90
N ALA A 456 -2.67 -21.28 11.88
CA ALA A 456 -1.91 -20.06 11.61
C ALA A 456 -0.64 -20.37 10.80
N ALA A 457 -0.29 -19.50 9.86
CA ALA A 457 1.00 -19.56 9.19
C ALA A 457 2.14 -19.35 10.23
N PRO A 458 3.28 -20.01 10.08
CA PRO A 458 4.44 -19.77 10.95
C PRO A 458 4.78 -18.28 11.05
N TYR A 459 5.14 -17.84 12.23
CA TYR A 459 5.53 -16.47 12.54
C TYR A 459 4.45 -15.40 12.36
N SER A 460 3.22 -15.76 11.93
CA SER A 460 2.16 -14.76 11.68
C SER A 460 1.62 -14.09 12.93
N GLY A 461 1.80 -14.68 14.09
CA GLY A 461 1.17 -14.22 15.34
C GLY A 461 -0.36 -14.28 15.31
N LEU A 462 -0.96 -14.99 14.35
CA LEU A 462 -2.40 -15.17 14.27
C LEU A 462 -2.86 -16.24 15.25
N VAL A 463 -3.93 -15.94 15.99
CA VAL A 463 -4.48 -16.88 16.99
C VAL A 463 -5.73 -17.59 16.44
N THR A 464 -6.54 -16.87 15.67
CA THR A 464 -7.81 -17.36 15.12
C THR A 464 -7.95 -16.99 13.64
N GLN A 465 -8.73 -17.78 12.91
CA GLN A 465 -9.06 -17.48 11.50
C GLN A 465 -9.93 -16.23 11.37
N VAL A 466 -10.76 -15.97 12.37
CA VAL A 466 -11.73 -14.87 12.38
C VAL A 466 -11.46 -14.01 13.59
N THR A 467 -11.12 -12.76 13.39
CA THR A 467 -10.80 -11.82 14.46
C THR A 467 -11.47 -10.47 14.23
N ALA A 468 -12.04 -9.91 15.28
CA ALA A 468 -12.53 -8.54 15.29
C ALA A 468 -11.61 -7.68 16.16
N TYR A 469 -11.18 -6.55 15.62
CA TYR A 469 -10.24 -5.61 16.24
C TYR A 469 -10.91 -4.27 16.50
N LYS A 470 -10.71 -3.71 17.68
CA LYS A 470 -10.93 -2.30 17.97
C LYS A 470 -9.81 -1.48 17.34
N LEU A 471 -10.15 -0.45 16.57
CA LEU A 471 -9.16 0.45 15.96
C LEU A 471 -8.62 1.41 17.02
N VAL A 472 -7.31 1.58 17.02
CA VAL A 472 -6.57 2.55 17.82
C VAL A 472 -6.10 3.64 16.86
N ASN A 473 -6.72 4.81 16.95
CA ASN A 473 -6.50 5.92 16.00
C ASN A 473 -5.86 7.14 16.67
N SER A 474 -5.74 7.12 18.00
CA SER A 474 -5.24 8.25 18.77
C SER A 474 -4.45 7.77 20.00
N LEU A 475 -3.67 8.68 20.60
CA LEU A 475 -3.01 8.42 21.88
C LEU A 475 -4.01 8.11 23.00
N THR A 476 -5.20 8.71 22.95
CA THR A 476 -6.29 8.43 23.89
C THR A 476 -6.79 7.00 23.72
N ASP A 477 -7.00 6.54 22.49
CA ASP A 477 -7.40 5.15 22.26
C ASP A 477 -6.31 4.17 22.69
N LEU A 478 -5.05 4.53 22.45
CA LEU A 478 -3.92 3.72 22.89
C LEU A 478 -3.95 3.54 24.42
N GLN A 479 -4.21 4.61 25.19
CA GLN A 479 -4.38 4.51 26.63
C GLN A 479 -5.65 3.73 27.03
N ASN A 480 -6.74 3.84 26.26
CA ASN A 480 -8.00 3.14 26.50
C ASN A 480 -7.91 1.61 26.30
N VAL A 481 -6.84 1.10 25.69
CA VAL A 481 -6.53 -0.35 25.68
C VAL A 481 -6.46 -0.91 27.08
N SER A 482 -6.06 -0.10 28.07
CA SER A 482 -6.01 -0.47 29.49
C SER A 482 -7.39 -0.82 30.10
N LEU A 483 -8.49 -0.39 29.47
CA LEU A 483 -9.85 -0.67 29.93
C LEU A 483 -10.30 -2.11 29.64
N ASP A 484 -9.68 -2.78 28.66
CA ASP A 484 -9.95 -4.18 28.34
C ASP A 484 -8.66 -4.86 27.83
N LEU A 485 -7.81 -5.29 28.75
CA LEU A 485 -6.52 -5.91 28.46
C LEU A 485 -6.62 -7.30 27.81
N SER A 486 -7.83 -7.84 27.64
CA SER A 486 -8.10 -9.08 26.91
C SER A 486 -8.64 -8.87 25.49
N GLY A 487 -8.91 -7.64 25.11
CA GLY A 487 -9.44 -7.25 23.82
C GLY A 487 -8.46 -7.43 22.67
N ASN A 488 -8.99 -7.42 21.44
CA ASN A 488 -8.18 -7.39 20.22
C ASN A 488 -8.16 -5.96 19.69
N TYR A 489 -6.97 -5.45 19.39
CA TYR A 489 -6.72 -4.09 18.96
C TYR A 489 -5.89 -4.07 17.68
N ALA A 490 -6.13 -3.08 16.83
CA ALA A 490 -5.29 -2.83 15.66
C ALA A 490 -5.04 -1.32 15.50
N LEU A 491 -3.81 -0.93 15.13
CA LEU A 491 -3.57 0.45 14.75
C LEU A 491 -4.34 0.77 13.45
N GLY A 492 -5.11 1.82 13.46
CA GLY A 492 -5.84 2.29 12.29
C GLY A 492 -5.00 3.24 11.42
N LYS A 493 -3.98 3.84 12.01
CA LYS A 493 -3.00 4.75 11.41
C LYS A 493 -1.78 4.89 12.31
N ASP A 494 -0.77 5.61 11.85
CA ASP A 494 0.37 6.00 12.68
C ASP A 494 -0.08 6.91 13.83
N ILE A 495 0.49 6.70 15.02
CA ILE A 495 0.17 7.45 16.25
C ILE A 495 1.35 8.36 16.61
N ASP A 496 1.12 9.66 16.65
CA ASP A 496 2.06 10.59 17.27
C ASP A 496 1.89 10.58 18.80
N ALA A 497 2.85 9.97 19.48
CA ALA A 497 2.87 9.88 20.93
C ALA A 497 3.74 10.95 21.61
N SER A 498 4.15 12.00 20.89
CA SER A 498 5.04 13.04 21.41
C SER A 498 4.54 13.75 22.67
N ALA A 499 3.22 13.75 22.89
CA ALA A 499 2.63 14.28 24.11
C ALA A 499 3.00 13.50 25.38
N THR A 500 3.48 12.25 25.26
CA THR A 500 3.98 11.44 26.38
C THR A 500 5.46 11.67 26.69
N ASN A 501 6.18 12.33 25.77
CA ASN A 501 7.63 12.53 25.89
C ASN A 501 7.96 13.75 26.75
N LEU A 502 8.08 13.55 28.04
CA LEU A 502 8.36 14.60 29.02
C LEU A 502 9.86 14.72 29.28
N THR A 503 10.50 15.70 28.66
CA THR A 503 11.89 16.06 28.97
C THR A 503 12.02 16.93 30.23
N SER A 504 10.93 17.36 30.86
CA SER A 504 10.95 18.10 32.12
C SER A 504 9.57 18.08 32.79
N SER A 505 9.55 18.03 34.11
CA SER A 505 8.36 18.10 34.99
C SER A 505 7.49 19.39 34.84
N SER A 506 7.88 20.31 33.96
CA SER A 506 7.21 21.59 33.75
C SER A 506 6.49 21.73 32.41
N SER A 507 6.52 20.75 31.52
CA SER A 507 6.04 20.91 30.14
C SER A 507 4.62 20.41 29.86
N GLY A 508 3.81 20.05 30.86
CA GLY A 508 2.38 19.77 30.68
C GLY A 508 2.05 18.56 29.81
N GLY A 509 2.94 17.59 29.74
CA GLY A 509 2.71 16.35 29.00
C GLY A 509 1.72 15.41 29.69
N VAL A 510 1.32 14.35 28.99
CA VAL A 510 0.38 13.33 29.48
C VAL A 510 1.17 12.15 30.03
N ASP A 511 0.94 11.79 31.28
CA ASP A 511 1.48 10.54 31.85
C ASP A 511 0.82 9.35 31.16
N PHE A 512 1.61 8.55 30.41
CA PHE A 512 1.11 7.32 29.83
C PHE A 512 1.25 6.19 30.87
N ILE A 513 0.17 5.46 31.11
CA ILE A 513 0.19 4.30 31.99
C ILE A 513 0.46 3.06 31.17
N PRO A 514 1.55 2.29 31.42
CA PRO A 514 1.84 1.07 30.67
C PRO A 514 0.66 0.11 30.59
N LEU A 515 0.45 -0.46 29.42
CA LEU A 515 -0.65 -1.39 29.16
C LEU A 515 -0.39 -2.72 29.87
N GLY A 516 -1.20 -3.02 30.88
CA GLY A 516 -1.07 -4.21 31.69
C GLY A 516 0.09 -4.14 32.74
N ASN A 517 -0.02 -4.96 33.76
CA ASN A 517 0.96 -5.11 34.84
C ASN A 517 1.04 -6.57 35.28
N ALA A 518 1.86 -6.89 36.31
CA ALA A 518 2.04 -8.26 36.76
C ALA A 518 0.75 -8.92 37.31
N ALA A 519 -0.18 -8.13 37.89
CA ALA A 519 -1.45 -8.64 38.38
C ALA A 519 -2.52 -8.78 37.29
N THR A 520 -2.52 -7.86 36.34
CA THR A 520 -3.45 -7.80 35.20
C THR A 520 -2.66 -7.55 33.93
N PRO A 521 -2.02 -8.59 33.36
CA PRO A 521 -1.22 -8.44 32.15
C PRO A 521 -2.09 -8.28 30.90
N PHE A 522 -1.55 -7.69 29.84
CA PHE A 522 -2.19 -7.68 28.54
C PHE A 522 -2.26 -9.11 27.99
N SER A 523 -3.47 -9.62 27.79
CA SER A 523 -3.72 -10.99 27.36
C SER A 523 -4.45 -11.09 26.02
N GLY A 524 -4.75 -9.95 25.39
CA GLY A 524 -5.40 -9.84 24.09
C GLY A 524 -4.43 -9.91 22.92
N GLN A 525 -4.87 -9.40 21.77
CA GLN A 525 -4.05 -9.26 20.57
C GLN A 525 -3.88 -7.78 20.21
N PHE A 526 -2.66 -7.36 19.93
CA PHE A 526 -2.35 -6.02 19.44
C PHE A 526 -1.62 -6.13 18.10
N ASP A 527 -2.29 -5.69 17.01
CA ASP A 527 -1.75 -5.69 15.66
C ASP A 527 -1.43 -4.26 15.22
N GLY A 528 -0.18 -3.95 15.03
CA GLY A 528 0.21 -2.65 14.50
C GLY A 528 -0.18 -2.43 13.05
N MET A 529 -0.58 -3.46 12.31
CA MET A 529 -0.94 -3.38 10.88
C MET A 529 0.18 -2.77 9.99
N GLY A 530 1.41 -2.73 10.48
CA GLY A 530 2.54 -2.05 9.84
C GLY A 530 2.65 -0.56 10.14
N HIS A 531 1.73 -0.01 10.94
CA HIS A 531 1.80 1.36 11.45
C HIS A 531 2.81 1.52 12.58
N VAL A 532 3.13 2.77 12.88
CA VAL A 532 4.09 3.11 13.91
C VAL A 532 3.47 3.96 15.02
N ILE A 533 4.02 3.81 16.23
CA ILE A 533 3.83 4.73 17.35
C ILE A 533 5.13 5.55 17.44
N ASP A 534 5.04 6.83 17.08
CA ASP A 534 6.20 7.71 16.96
C ASP A 534 6.37 8.59 18.19
N ARG A 535 7.64 8.79 18.63
CA ARG A 535 8.03 9.65 19.73
C ARG A 535 7.37 9.30 21.07
N PHE A 536 7.09 8.02 21.30
CA PHE A 536 6.61 7.57 22.61
C PHE A 536 7.70 7.80 23.65
N GLY A 537 7.32 8.42 24.76
CA GLY A 537 8.17 8.63 25.92
C GLY A 537 7.45 8.18 27.18
N GLU A 538 8.16 7.49 28.04
CA GLU A 538 7.66 7.15 29.37
C GLU A 538 8.60 7.72 30.42
N ASN A 539 7.99 8.38 31.41
CA ASN A 539 8.68 8.96 32.53
C ASN A 539 8.12 8.39 33.82
N ASP A 540 8.96 7.70 34.58
CA ASP A 540 8.57 7.20 35.89
C ASP A 540 8.47 8.34 36.93
N THR A 541 7.24 8.79 37.22
CA THR A 541 6.98 9.58 38.39
C THR A 541 6.91 8.66 39.62
N TYR A 542 7.98 8.57 40.33
CA TYR A 542 8.27 7.78 41.51
C TYR A 542 7.06 7.36 42.37
N SER A 543 6.91 6.04 42.54
CA SER A 543 6.09 5.43 43.58
C SER A 543 6.89 4.36 44.34
N PRO A 544 7.24 4.57 45.63
CA PRO A 544 8.18 3.71 46.37
C PRO A 544 7.67 2.30 46.71
N SER A 545 6.54 1.87 46.17
CA SER A 545 5.90 0.61 46.55
C SER A 545 5.56 -0.32 45.40
N ARG A 546 6.13 -0.14 44.19
CA ARG A 546 5.75 -0.92 43.02
C ARG A 546 6.93 -1.63 42.33
N THR A 547 6.71 -2.90 41.97
CA THR A 547 7.44 -3.55 40.85
C THR A 547 6.96 -2.91 39.56
N LEU A 548 7.81 -2.17 38.87
CA LEU A 548 7.45 -1.46 37.66
C LEU A 548 8.07 -2.14 36.44
N SER A 549 7.20 -2.49 35.51
CA SER A 549 7.58 -2.89 34.17
C SER A 549 7.19 -1.78 33.21
N LEU A 550 8.18 -1.14 32.58
CA LEU A 550 8.02 0.09 31.82
C LEU A 550 8.21 -0.17 30.32
N GLY A 551 7.37 0.46 29.53
CA GLY A 551 7.25 0.39 28.09
C GLY A 551 5.83 0.66 27.65
N LEU A 552 5.54 0.60 26.37
CA LEU A 552 4.15 0.68 25.90
C LEU A 552 3.28 -0.37 26.61
N PHE A 553 3.77 -1.59 26.70
CA PHE A 553 3.20 -2.63 27.55
C PHE A 553 4.03 -2.78 28.82
N GLY A 554 3.38 -2.69 29.97
CA GLY A 554 4.03 -3.05 31.23
C GLY A 554 4.34 -4.55 31.25
N VAL A 555 3.29 -5.39 31.13
CA VAL A 555 3.44 -6.85 31.05
C VAL A 555 2.52 -7.41 29.95
N ILE A 556 3.12 -8.12 28.99
CA ILE A 556 2.39 -8.97 28.05
C ILE A 556 2.24 -10.35 28.67
N GLY A 557 1.02 -10.81 28.88
CA GLY A 557 0.68 -12.09 29.50
C GLY A 557 0.90 -13.28 28.56
N THR A 558 0.80 -14.49 29.08
CA THR A 558 1.06 -15.74 28.32
C THR A 558 0.13 -15.95 27.12
N ALA A 559 -1.07 -15.38 27.11
CA ALA A 559 -1.99 -15.39 25.97
C ALA A 559 -1.85 -14.15 25.10
N GLY A 560 -1.10 -13.14 25.55
CA GLY A 560 -0.94 -11.86 24.87
C GLY A 560 -0.12 -12.01 23.59
N VAL A 561 -0.55 -11.35 22.53
CA VAL A 561 0.15 -11.30 21.24
C VAL A 561 0.30 -9.86 20.79
N VAL A 562 1.53 -9.46 20.52
CA VAL A 562 1.87 -8.14 19.94
C VAL A 562 2.61 -8.37 18.62
N ARG A 563 2.09 -7.78 17.53
CA ARG A 563 2.65 -8.03 16.20
C ARG A 563 2.59 -6.83 15.28
N ASN A 564 3.44 -6.81 14.25
CA ASN A 564 3.44 -5.85 13.14
C ASN A 564 3.46 -4.37 13.59
N VAL A 565 4.14 -4.05 14.68
CA VAL A 565 4.17 -2.70 15.25
C VAL A 565 5.58 -2.14 15.31
N GLY A 566 5.73 -0.88 14.91
CA GLY A 566 6.96 -0.10 15.07
C GLY A 566 6.82 0.92 16.19
N MET A 567 7.87 1.06 17.01
CA MET A 567 8.03 2.17 17.95
C MET A 567 9.20 3.01 17.44
N THR A 568 8.91 4.21 16.91
CA THR A 568 9.96 5.05 16.29
C THR A 568 10.28 6.28 17.12
N ASN A 569 11.53 6.72 17.12
CA ASN A 569 11.99 7.90 17.88
C ASN A 569 11.57 7.90 19.34
N SER A 570 11.34 6.71 19.91
CA SER A 570 10.85 6.54 21.26
C SER A 570 11.98 6.57 22.27
N ALA A 571 11.70 7.04 23.49
CA ALA A 571 12.69 7.16 24.54
C ALA A 571 12.08 6.76 25.89
N LEU A 572 12.83 6.01 26.67
CA LEU A 572 12.51 5.70 28.06
C LEU A 572 13.46 6.48 28.97
N PHE A 573 12.91 7.29 29.83
CA PHE A 573 13.68 8.04 30.82
C PHE A 573 13.22 7.71 32.25
N ALA A 574 14.15 7.48 33.16
CA ALA A 574 13.87 7.54 34.60
C ALA A 574 14.44 8.86 35.13
N LEU A 575 13.59 9.75 35.59
CA LEU A 575 13.96 11.11 35.97
C LEU A 575 14.38 11.28 37.45
N ASN A 576 14.46 10.23 38.25
CA ASN A 576 14.63 10.44 39.70
C ASN A 576 15.94 9.87 40.24
N ASP A 577 16.95 10.73 40.38
CA ASP A 577 18.30 10.43 40.94
C ASP A 577 18.30 10.11 42.46
N ASN A 578 17.14 10.15 43.15
CA ASN A 578 17.09 10.15 44.58
C ASN A 578 16.56 8.86 45.23
N VAL A 579 16.28 7.82 44.46
CA VAL A 579 15.88 6.54 45.05
C VAL A 579 17.11 5.69 45.34
N ILE A 580 17.52 5.65 46.58
CA ILE A 580 18.44 4.63 47.06
C ILE A 580 17.64 3.33 47.11
N ASP A 581 17.83 2.48 46.08
CA ASP A 581 17.29 1.12 46.06
C ASP A 581 17.95 0.34 47.19
N ASN A 582 17.18 0.00 48.22
CA ASN A 582 17.61 -0.88 49.30
C ASN A 582 17.43 -2.38 48.96
N GLY A 583 17.34 -2.71 47.61
CA GLY A 583 17.23 -4.08 47.12
C GLY A 583 15.82 -4.67 47.10
N SER A 584 14.80 -3.86 47.28
CA SER A 584 13.39 -4.29 47.37
C SER A 584 12.58 -4.03 46.09
N LEU A 585 13.09 -3.26 45.10
CA LEU A 585 12.37 -2.89 43.92
C LEU A 585 12.93 -3.61 42.68
N THR A 586 12.06 -4.23 41.89
CA THR A 586 12.43 -4.87 40.64
C THR A 586 11.87 -4.06 39.49
N TYR A 587 12.73 -3.35 38.78
CA TYR A 587 12.35 -2.60 37.56
C TYR A 587 12.76 -3.37 36.32
N THR A 588 11.96 -3.28 35.25
CA THR A 588 12.31 -3.80 33.93
C THR A 588 11.91 -2.79 32.86
N TYR A 589 12.83 -2.49 31.94
CA TYR A 589 12.63 -1.44 30.94
C TYR A 589 12.80 -1.98 29.51
N GLY A 590 11.79 -1.80 28.65
CA GLY A 590 11.85 -2.04 27.23
C GLY A 590 10.93 -1.11 26.49
N VAL A 591 11.35 -0.56 25.36
CA VAL A 591 10.55 0.44 24.64
C VAL A 591 9.16 -0.09 24.29
N LEU A 592 9.08 -1.36 23.85
CA LEU A 592 7.80 -2.00 23.57
C LEU A 592 7.19 -2.61 24.83
N ALA A 593 7.97 -3.34 25.63
CA ALA A 593 7.41 -3.98 26.81
C ALA A 593 8.45 -4.10 27.92
N GLY A 594 8.02 -3.80 29.16
CA GLY A 594 8.84 -4.09 30.35
C GLY A 594 9.05 -5.60 30.49
N ARG A 595 7.98 -6.41 30.40
CA ARG A 595 8.06 -7.86 30.50
C ARG A 595 7.17 -8.57 29.46
N ASN A 596 7.72 -9.58 28.78
CA ASN A 596 6.98 -10.42 27.86
C ASN A 596 6.88 -11.86 28.38
N LEU A 597 5.67 -12.39 28.58
CA LEU A 597 5.36 -13.79 28.84
C LEU A 597 4.67 -14.45 27.64
N GLY A 598 4.24 -13.66 26.63
CA GLY A 598 3.48 -14.07 25.47
C GLY A 598 4.28 -14.13 24.20
N LEU A 599 3.72 -13.63 23.13
CA LEU A 599 4.33 -13.59 21.79
C LEU A 599 4.52 -12.16 21.30
N ILE A 600 5.74 -11.84 20.88
CA ILE A 600 6.06 -10.64 20.10
C ILE A 600 6.61 -11.08 18.75
N THR A 601 6.01 -10.63 17.65
CA THR A 601 6.45 -10.97 16.30
C THR A 601 6.33 -9.80 15.34
N TYR A 602 7.30 -9.62 14.43
CA TYR A 602 7.39 -8.50 13.52
C TYR A 602 7.25 -7.13 14.21
N ALA A 603 7.78 -7.00 15.42
CA ALA A 603 7.83 -5.74 16.13
C ALA A 603 9.23 -5.13 16.07
N TYR A 604 9.30 -3.80 16.10
CA TYR A 604 10.59 -3.13 16.11
C TYR A 604 10.60 -1.80 16.87
N THR A 605 11.81 -1.41 17.27
CA THR A 605 12.05 -0.13 17.93
C THR A 605 13.22 0.60 17.29
N THR A 606 13.07 1.89 17.04
CA THR A 606 14.11 2.73 16.44
C THR A 606 14.22 4.08 17.13
N GLY A 607 15.37 4.72 16.97
CA GLY A 607 15.64 6.03 17.56
C GLY A 607 15.79 5.95 19.08
N GLY A 608 15.73 7.08 19.71
CA GLY A 608 15.70 7.19 21.16
C GLY A 608 16.95 6.70 21.90
N ARG A 609 16.95 6.91 23.22
CA ARG A 609 17.89 6.31 24.16
C ARG A 609 17.12 5.69 25.31
N GLY A 610 17.33 4.41 25.59
CA GLY A 610 16.90 3.76 26.82
C GLY A 610 17.95 4.00 27.89
N SER A 611 17.72 4.92 28.77
CA SER A 611 18.69 5.30 29.81
C SER A 611 18.00 5.46 31.18
N PRO A 612 17.70 4.36 31.89
CA PRO A 612 17.26 4.46 33.25
C PRO A 612 18.46 4.72 34.17
N HIS A 613 18.42 5.76 34.96
CA HIS A 613 19.47 6.13 35.93
C HIS A 613 19.62 5.19 37.12
N TYR A 614 19.04 3.99 37.13
CA TYR A 614 19.08 3.08 38.27
C TYR A 614 19.98 1.87 38.01
N GLY A 615 21.03 1.75 38.81
CA GLY A 615 21.93 0.60 38.80
C GLY A 615 21.21 -0.69 39.19
N GLY A 616 21.20 -1.70 38.28
CA GLY A 616 20.70 -3.04 38.51
C GLY A 616 19.50 -3.49 37.71
N ALA A 617 18.69 -2.58 37.16
CA ALA A 617 17.52 -2.93 36.37
C ALA A 617 17.88 -3.50 35.00
N PRO A 618 17.20 -4.57 34.52
CA PRO A 618 17.35 -5.05 33.15
C PRO A 618 16.71 -4.08 32.17
N VAL A 619 17.46 -3.76 31.10
CA VAL A 619 17.03 -2.88 30.03
C VAL A 619 17.24 -3.54 28.67
N GLY A 620 16.21 -3.53 27.82
CA GLY A 620 16.29 -3.94 26.43
C GLY A 620 15.79 -2.87 25.48
N GLY A 621 16.39 -2.77 24.33
CA GLY A 621 15.91 -1.84 23.30
C GLY A 621 14.47 -2.13 22.87
N LEU A 622 14.05 -3.40 22.90
CA LEU A 622 12.67 -3.83 22.64
C LEU A 622 11.95 -4.24 23.94
N VAL A 623 12.54 -5.13 24.72
CA VAL A 623 11.90 -5.76 25.90
C VAL A 623 12.88 -5.82 27.08
N GLY A 624 12.44 -5.41 28.26
CA GLY A 624 13.24 -5.49 29.50
C GLY A 624 13.52 -6.94 29.92
N THR A 625 12.47 -7.75 30.11
CA THR A 625 12.56 -9.17 30.46
C THR A 625 11.66 -10.01 29.55
N ASN A 626 12.24 -11.03 28.90
CA ASN A 626 11.52 -11.98 28.06
C ASN A 626 11.47 -13.35 28.70
N ASP A 627 10.27 -13.81 29.08
CA ASP A 627 9.97 -15.17 29.52
C ASP A 627 9.13 -15.94 28.47
N GLY A 628 8.69 -15.24 27.42
CA GLY A 628 7.87 -15.75 26.32
C GLY A 628 8.66 -15.98 25.04
N LEU A 629 8.06 -15.66 23.92
CA LEU A 629 8.64 -15.79 22.58
C LEU A 629 8.76 -14.40 21.93
N ILE A 630 9.96 -14.10 21.46
CA ILE A 630 10.24 -12.98 20.54
C ILE A 630 10.73 -13.58 19.24
N GLU A 631 10.06 -13.27 18.15
CA GLU A 631 10.46 -13.73 16.83
C GLU A 631 10.35 -12.62 15.78
N ARG A 632 11.25 -12.67 14.78
CA ARG A 632 11.27 -11.71 13.68
C ARG A 632 11.09 -10.26 14.11
N SER A 633 11.79 -9.89 15.18
CA SER A 633 11.70 -8.57 15.79
C SER A 633 13.08 -7.96 15.94
N TRP A 634 13.18 -6.63 16.02
CA TRP A 634 14.48 -5.99 16.08
C TRP A 634 14.47 -4.65 16.82
N SER A 635 15.66 -4.20 17.19
CA SER A 635 15.88 -2.90 17.81
C SER A 635 17.14 -2.22 17.26
N SER A 636 17.04 -0.92 16.98
CA SER A 636 18.17 -0.04 16.74
C SER A 636 18.32 1.03 17.84
N VAL A 637 17.60 0.91 18.93
CA VAL A 637 17.68 1.82 20.08
C VAL A 637 19.02 1.65 20.77
N SER A 638 19.72 2.77 21.05
CA SER A 638 20.89 2.76 21.92
C SER A 638 20.46 2.60 23.38
N VAL A 639 21.05 1.63 24.06
CA VAL A 639 20.77 1.35 25.48
C VAL A 639 21.96 1.81 26.32
N GLY A 640 21.69 2.60 27.37
CA GLY A 640 22.73 3.13 28.24
C GLY A 640 22.35 3.18 29.72
N ASP A 641 23.30 3.41 30.60
CA ASP A 641 23.16 3.67 32.05
C ASP A 641 22.34 2.61 32.83
N ALA A 642 22.40 1.34 32.43
CA ALA A 642 21.61 0.24 32.96
C ALA A 642 22.50 -0.76 33.70
N GLY A 643 21.93 -1.58 34.58
CA GLY A 643 22.68 -2.68 35.21
C GLY A 643 22.96 -3.83 34.25
N ILE A 644 21.90 -4.49 33.77
CA ILE A 644 21.96 -5.55 32.75
C ILE A 644 21.31 -5.01 31.47
N ALA A 645 22.12 -4.89 30.44
CA ALA A 645 21.70 -4.22 29.20
C ALA A 645 21.82 -5.12 27.97
N GLY A 646 20.77 -5.16 27.12
CA GLY A 646 20.79 -5.80 25.82
C GLY A 646 20.24 -4.92 24.73
N GLY A 647 20.84 -4.94 23.56
CA GLY A 647 20.35 -4.15 22.42
C GLY A 647 18.92 -4.49 22.03
N LEU A 648 18.48 -5.75 22.27
CA LEU A 648 17.10 -6.19 22.05
C LEU A 648 16.40 -6.48 23.38
N VAL A 649 17.02 -7.28 24.25
CA VAL A 649 16.40 -7.78 25.49
C VAL A 649 17.38 -7.67 26.66
N GLY A 650 16.93 -7.14 27.81
CA GLY A 650 17.72 -7.08 29.03
C GLY A 650 17.99 -8.48 29.58
N ILE A 651 16.94 -9.22 29.96
CA ILE A 651 17.03 -10.60 30.45
C ILE A 651 16.12 -11.50 29.60
N ASN A 652 16.69 -12.62 29.10
CA ASN A 652 15.95 -13.65 28.37
C ASN A 652 15.95 -14.97 29.15
N SER A 653 14.79 -15.42 29.60
CA SER A 653 14.53 -16.78 30.07
C SER A 653 13.63 -17.59 29.13
N GLY A 654 13.03 -16.93 28.14
CA GLY A 654 12.21 -17.50 27.08
C GLY A 654 13.00 -17.82 25.81
N ARG A 655 12.42 -17.48 24.67
CA ARG A 655 13.03 -17.73 23.35
C ARG A 655 13.12 -16.46 22.51
N ILE A 656 14.24 -16.29 21.85
CA ILE A 656 14.47 -15.26 20.83
C ILE A 656 14.85 -15.97 19.53
N VAL A 657 14.08 -15.73 18.45
CA VAL A 657 14.24 -16.43 17.19
C VAL A 657 14.21 -15.44 16.03
N GLN A 658 15.15 -15.55 15.09
CA GLN A 658 15.21 -14.72 13.88
C GLN A 658 15.07 -13.23 14.19
N SER A 659 15.78 -12.75 15.22
CA SER A 659 15.70 -11.37 15.71
C SER A 659 17.08 -10.74 15.79
N PHE A 660 17.15 -9.42 15.80
CA PHE A 660 18.45 -8.75 15.80
C PHE A 660 18.47 -7.39 16.51
N ALA A 661 19.66 -6.94 16.84
CA ALA A 661 19.91 -5.59 17.38
C ALA A 661 21.05 -4.91 16.62
N THR A 662 20.86 -3.62 16.33
CA THR A 662 21.87 -2.78 15.69
C THR A 662 22.21 -1.55 16.51
N GLY A 663 21.47 -1.27 17.60
CA GLY A 663 21.73 -0.20 18.53
C GLY A 663 22.94 -0.49 19.41
N ASN A 664 23.67 0.56 19.79
CA ASN A 664 24.78 0.44 20.72
C ASN A 664 24.29 0.16 22.14
N VAL A 665 25.04 -0.64 22.87
CA VAL A 665 24.84 -0.84 24.32
C VAL A 665 26.02 -0.19 25.00
N GLU A 666 25.81 1.02 25.52
CA GLU A 666 26.83 1.86 26.10
C GLU A 666 26.64 1.97 27.62
N GLY A 667 27.68 1.81 28.35
CA GLY A 667 27.56 1.80 29.77
C GLY A 667 28.41 2.78 30.55
N GLY A 668 27.90 3.21 31.73
CA GLY A 668 28.63 3.79 32.81
C GLY A 668 29.27 2.72 33.72
N VAL A 669 29.62 3.10 34.92
CA VAL A 669 30.19 2.19 35.94
C VAL A 669 29.17 1.12 36.35
N ARG A 670 29.55 -0.17 36.28
CA ARG A 670 28.75 -1.36 36.63
C ARG A 670 27.63 -1.75 35.65
N ILE A 671 27.85 -1.53 34.33
CA ILE A 671 26.96 -2.04 33.34
C ILE A 671 27.48 -3.35 32.76
N PHE A 672 26.53 -4.22 32.46
CA PHE A 672 26.75 -5.58 31.94
C PHE A 672 26.16 -5.71 30.55
N PRO A 673 26.86 -5.20 29.48
CA PRO A 673 26.31 -5.07 28.16
C PRO A 673 26.46 -6.33 27.32
N GLY A 674 25.37 -6.77 26.70
CA GLY A 674 25.37 -7.72 25.59
C GLY A 674 24.76 -7.07 24.35
N GLY A 675 25.38 -7.24 23.18
CA GLY A 675 24.94 -6.59 21.96
C GLY A 675 23.46 -6.90 21.58
N LEU A 676 22.99 -8.12 21.87
CA LEU A 676 21.59 -8.53 21.69
C LEU A 676 20.87 -8.69 23.03
N VAL A 677 21.45 -9.42 23.95
CA VAL A 677 20.83 -9.80 25.23
C VAL A 677 21.78 -9.52 26.39
N GLY A 678 21.30 -8.91 27.47
CA GLY A 678 22.08 -8.73 28.68
C GLY A 678 22.36 -10.08 29.36
N ALA A 679 21.36 -10.77 29.88
CA ALA A 679 21.52 -12.09 30.48
C ALA A 679 20.60 -13.12 29.81
N ASN A 680 21.17 -14.25 29.36
CA ASN A 680 20.41 -15.32 28.72
C ASN A 680 20.42 -16.59 29.58
N SER A 681 19.24 -17.01 30.02
CA SER A 681 19.00 -18.34 30.59
C SER A 681 18.07 -19.20 29.72
N GLY A 682 17.52 -18.62 28.67
CA GLY A 682 16.65 -19.26 27.71
C GLY A 682 17.35 -19.67 26.42
N THR A 683 16.72 -19.47 25.28
CA THR A 683 17.28 -19.79 23.94
C THR A 683 17.38 -18.55 23.07
N VAL A 684 18.53 -18.38 22.41
CA VAL A 684 18.76 -17.41 21.35
C VAL A 684 19.12 -18.21 20.08
N SER A 685 18.30 -18.13 19.03
CA SER A 685 18.56 -18.83 17.80
C SER A 685 18.33 -17.96 16.58
N GLN A 686 19.13 -18.19 15.51
CA GLN A 686 19.06 -17.46 14.24
C GLN A 686 18.98 -15.94 14.44
N SER A 687 19.82 -15.41 15.33
CA SER A 687 19.76 -14.01 15.76
C SER A 687 21.13 -13.36 15.77
N TYR A 688 21.19 -12.03 15.72
CA TYR A 688 22.49 -11.38 15.67
C TYR A 688 22.52 -9.99 16.28
N ALA A 689 23.72 -9.49 16.53
CA ALA A 689 23.98 -8.11 16.95
C ALA A 689 25.11 -7.48 16.15
N THR A 690 24.91 -6.20 15.78
CA THR A 690 25.92 -5.39 15.07
C THR A 690 26.27 -4.09 15.80
N GLY A 691 25.54 -3.73 16.84
CA GLY A 691 25.81 -2.56 17.69
C GLY A 691 27.03 -2.76 18.57
N GLU A 692 27.71 -1.68 18.94
CA GLU A 692 28.82 -1.68 19.89
C GLU A 692 28.35 -2.13 21.28
N ALA A 693 29.14 -2.99 21.95
CA ALA A 693 28.97 -3.36 23.36
C ALA A 693 30.13 -2.76 24.16
N LEU A 694 29.85 -1.70 24.90
CA LEU A 694 30.82 -0.94 25.69
C LEU A 694 30.57 -1.13 27.18
N GLY A 695 31.42 -1.88 27.86
CA GLY A 695 31.34 -2.14 29.32
C GLY A 695 32.53 -1.58 30.07
N ASP A 696 32.42 -1.51 31.42
CA ASP A 696 33.54 -1.10 32.27
C ASP A 696 34.63 -2.17 32.31
N LEU A 697 34.29 -3.37 32.78
CA LEU A 697 35.24 -4.49 32.95
C LEU A 697 34.88 -5.71 32.10
N SER A 698 33.70 -5.71 31.52
CA SER A 698 33.20 -6.89 30.80
C SER A 698 32.10 -6.50 29.80
N ALA A 699 32.11 -7.14 28.60
CA ALA A 699 31.09 -7.00 27.58
C ALA A 699 31.09 -8.20 26.65
N GLY A 700 29.93 -8.55 26.12
CA GLY A 700 29.78 -9.60 25.12
C GLY A 700 29.17 -9.11 23.82
N GLY A 701 29.71 -9.54 22.69
CA GLY A 701 29.22 -9.07 21.37
C GLY A 701 27.77 -9.44 21.08
N LEU A 702 27.32 -10.60 21.60
CA LEU A 702 25.92 -11.04 21.47
C LEU A 702 25.20 -11.00 22.82
N VAL A 703 25.80 -11.62 23.85
CA VAL A 703 25.22 -11.67 25.20
C VAL A 703 26.24 -11.28 26.26
N TYR A 704 25.81 -10.65 27.34
CA TYR A 704 26.71 -10.44 28.46
C TYR A 704 26.92 -11.75 29.23
N ALA A 705 25.88 -12.34 29.83
CA ALA A 705 25.97 -13.58 30.56
C ALA A 705 25.10 -14.67 29.95
N ASN A 706 25.69 -15.84 29.69
CA ASN A 706 24.95 -16.99 29.18
C ASN A 706 24.89 -18.12 30.23
N SER A 707 23.70 -18.58 30.53
CA SER A 707 23.43 -19.81 31.26
C SER A 707 22.44 -20.72 30.47
N GLY A 708 21.97 -20.27 29.29
CA GLY A 708 21.04 -20.92 28.38
C GLY A 708 21.72 -21.43 27.11
N VAL A 709 20.99 -21.40 25.99
CA VAL A 709 21.45 -21.93 24.71
C VAL A 709 21.54 -20.81 23.67
N ILE A 710 22.64 -20.78 22.92
CA ILE A 710 22.86 -19.89 21.77
C ILE A 710 23.20 -20.77 20.56
N GLU A 711 22.48 -20.61 19.46
CA GLU A 711 22.68 -21.39 18.23
C GLU A 711 22.42 -20.54 16.97
N GLN A 712 23.06 -20.90 15.85
CA GLN A 712 22.93 -20.26 14.54
C GLN A 712 22.87 -18.71 14.62
N SER A 713 23.71 -18.14 15.44
CA SER A 713 23.70 -16.71 15.77
C SER A 713 25.10 -16.10 15.61
N PHE A 714 25.19 -14.81 15.47
CA PHE A 714 26.48 -14.15 15.33
C PHE A 714 26.52 -12.73 15.94
N ALA A 715 27.74 -12.20 16.10
CA ALA A 715 27.99 -10.80 16.44
C ALA A 715 29.08 -10.17 15.56
N THR A 716 28.88 -8.90 15.21
CA THR A 716 29.89 -8.10 14.48
C THR A 716 30.16 -6.74 15.13
N GLY A 717 29.38 -6.35 16.15
CA GLY A 717 29.56 -5.08 16.87
C GLY A 717 30.88 -5.04 17.67
N LEU A 718 31.54 -3.87 17.74
CA LEU A 718 32.75 -3.66 18.51
C LEU A 718 32.51 -3.97 20.00
N VAL A 719 33.38 -4.77 20.60
CA VAL A 719 33.36 -5.12 22.04
C VAL A 719 34.58 -4.51 22.71
N ARG A 720 34.36 -3.59 23.63
CA ARG A 720 35.49 -2.95 24.33
C ARG A 720 35.15 -2.47 25.74
N GLY A 721 36.21 -2.19 26.51
CA GLY A 721 36.10 -1.55 27.81
C GLY A 721 36.28 -0.04 27.77
N PHE A 722 35.87 0.65 28.79
CA PHE A 722 36.29 2.05 29.01
C PHE A 722 37.80 2.15 29.20
N CYS A 723 38.39 3.27 28.77
CA CYS A 723 39.79 3.56 29.08
C CYS A 723 39.97 3.72 30.62
N CYS A 724 41.05 3.22 31.20
CA CYS A 724 41.45 3.45 32.57
C CYS A 724 41.12 2.33 33.58
N THR A 725 41.06 1.08 33.12
CA THR A 725 41.00 -0.08 34.02
C THR A 725 42.32 -0.17 34.82
N PRO A 726 42.26 -0.21 36.17
CA PRO A 726 43.48 -0.38 37.00
C PRO A 726 44.20 -1.68 36.61
N PRO A 727 45.53 -1.70 36.60
CA PRO A 727 46.30 -2.91 36.36
C PRO A 727 45.91 -4.02 37.35
N GLY A 728 45.64 -5.24 36.82
CA GLY A 728 45.28 -6.40 37.64
C GLY A 728 43.78 -6.56 37.93
N THR A 729 42.91 -5.69 37.41
CA THR A 729 41.44 -5.90 37.48
C THR A 729 41.07 -7.01 36.51
N PRO A 730 40.29 -8.04 36.91
CA PRO A 730 39.79 -9.05 36.00
C PRO A 730 38.87 -8.42 34.94
N ILE A 731 39.21 -8.66 33.68
CA ILE A 731 38.42 -8.21 32.52
C ILE A 731 37.82 -9.43 31.83
N SER A 732 36.61 -9.28 31.30
CA SER A 732 35.91 -10.39 30.64
C SER A 732 35.21 -9.88 29.34
N PHE A 733 35.94 -9.93 28.24
CA PHE A 733 35.43 -9.54 26.92
C PHE A 733 35.39 -10.73 25.97
N GLY A 734 34.26 -10.96 25.29
CA GLY A 734 34.12 -12.04 24.33
C GLY A 734 33.37 -11.63 23.08
N GLY A 735 33.74 -12.22 21.95
CA GLY A 735 33.07 -11.96 20.68
C GLY A 735 31.59 -12.34 20.68
N ILE A 736 31.20 -13.32 21.50
CA ILE A 736 29.82 -13.75 21.71
C ILE A 736 29.35 -13.44 23.13
N ALA A 737 30.04 -13.92 24.16
CA ALA A 737 29.64 -13.76 25.56
C ALA A 737 30.73 -13.11 26.40
N ALA A 738 30.39 -12.28 27.37
CA ALA A 738 31.35 -11.90 28.40
C ALA A 738 31.53 -13.07 29.36
N ASP A 739 30.45 -13.71 29.82
CA ASP A 739 30.48 -14.83 30.73
C ASP A 739 29.68 -16.03 30.19
N ASN A 740 30.33 -17.18 30.03
CA ASN A 740 29.78 -18.48 29.66
C ASN A 740 30.20 -19.58 30.63
N SER A 741 30.31 -19.22 31.91
CA SER A 741 30.84 -20.12 32.98
C SER A 741 29.79 -20.98 33.64
N ALA A 742 28.50 -20.69 33.45
CA ALA A 742 27.43 -21.46 34.07
C ALA A 742 27.41 -22.92 33.55
N ALA A 743 27.14 -23.87 34.43
CA ALA A 743 27.15 -25.29 34.08
C ALA A 743 26.12 -25.70 33.02
N THR A 744 25.04 -24.92 32.86
CA THR A 744 24.00 -25.10 31.83
C THR A 744 24.27 -24.34 30.55
N ALA A 745 25.28 -23.48 30.54
CA ALA A 745 25.61 -22.61 29.41
C ALA A 745 26.05 -23.43 28.18
N THR A 746 25.43 -23.14 27.06
CA THR A 746 25.75 -23.75 25.77
C THR A 746 25.83 -22.68 24.70
N ILE A 747 27.00 -22.57 24.05
CA ILE A 747 27.16 -21.87 22.78
C ILE A 747 27.44 -22.96 21.74
N ALA A 748 26.52 -23.16 20.79
CA ALA A 748 26.63 -24.21 19.79
C ALA A 748 27.77 -23.90 18.78
N THR A 749 28.34 -24.93 18.17
CA THR A 749 29.46 -24.81 17.21
C THR A 749 29.08 -24.07 15.92
N ASN A 750 27.82 -23.80 15.68
CA ASN A 750 27.30 -23.01 14.56
C ASN A 750 27.06 -21.52 14.92
N VAL A 751 27.72 -21.02 15.95
CA VAL A 751 27.73 -19.62 16.36
C VAL A 751 29.07 -19.00 15.96
N TYR A 752 29.04 -17.78 15.43
CA TYR A 752 30.23 -17.12 14.89
C TYR A 752 30.33 -15.67 15.37
N TRP A 753 31.50 -15.09 15.29
CA TRP A 753 31.71 -13.66 15.46
C TRP A 753 32.72 -13.14 14.45
N ASP A 754 32.61 -11.88 14.08
CA ASP A 754 33.63 -11.21 13.31
C ASP A 754 34.80 -10.78 14.23
N ALA A 755 35.88 -11.52 14.19
CA ALA A 755 37.03 -11.26 15.06
C ALA A 755 37.72 -9.90 14.79
N GLN A 756 37.55 -9.33 13.60
CA GLN A 756 38.14 -8.06 13.25
C GLN A 756 37.29 -6.88 13.76
N THR A 757 35.98 -6.91 13.51
CA THR A 757 35.12 -5.82 13.91
C THR A 757 34.77 -5.84 15.40
N THR A 758 34.56 -7.03 15.99
CA THR A 758 34.39 -7.15 17.45
C THR A 758 35.65 -6.87 18.24
N ASN A 759 36.82 -6.92 17.59
CA ASN A 759 38.16 -6.83 18.23
C ASN A 759 38.38 -7.90 19.32
N GLN A 760 37.76 -9.10 19.15
CA GLN A 760 37.87 -10.21 20.12
C GLN A 760 38.44 -11.46 19.44
N THR A 761 39.38 -12.12 20.11
CA THR A 761 40.03 -13.37 19.66
C THR A 761 39.38 -14.61 20.29
N VAL A 762 38.48 -14.44 21.25
CA VAL A 762 37.82 -15.49 22.01
C VAL A 762 36.30 -15.33 21.90
N SER A 763 35.57 -16.45 21.94
CA SER A 763 34.12 -16.44 21.91
C SER A 763 33.51 -15.93 23.21
N ALA A 764 34.15 -16.24 24.34
CA ALA A 764 33.71 -15.84 25.66
C ALA A 764 34.87 -15.30 26.48
N GLY A 765 34.58 -14.26 27.27
CA GLY A 765 35.58 -13.67 28.19
C GLY A 765 35.91 -14.61 29.37
N SER A 766 34.92 -15.39 29.82
CA SER A 766 35.07 -16.44 30.84
C SER A 766 34.23 -17.67 30.54
N GLY A 767 34.60 -18.82 31.05
CA GLY A 767 33.91 -20.10 30.90
C GLY A 767 34.25 -20.86 29.60
N ALA A 768 33.32 -21.70 29.13
CA ALA A 768 33.52 -22.56 27.96
C ALA A 768 33.68 -21.75 26.67
N GLN A 769 34.67 -22.13 25.85
CA GLN A 769 35.06 -21.44 24.61
C GLN A 769 34.62 -22.22 23.38
N LEU A 770 34.23 -21.52 22.32
CA LEU A 770 34.21 -22.08 20.97
C LEU A 770 35.62 -22.19 20.40
N PRO A 771 35.82 -23.07 19.40
CA PRO A 771 37.05 -23.06 18.62
C PRO A 771 37.34 -21.68 18.04
N THR A 772 38.61 -21.29 17.99
CA THR A 772 39.03 -19.99 17.41
C THR A 772 38.66 -19.87 15.94
N SER A 773 38.45 -20.98 15.23
CA SER A 773 37.94 -21.01 13.85
C SER A 773 36.54 -20.42 13.68
N ASN A 774 35.76 -20.31 14.76
CA ASN A 774 34.44 -19.67 14.73
C ASN A 774 34.52 -18.11 14.78
N GLY A 775 35.70 -17.57 15.15
CA GLY A 775 36.06 -16.15 14.95
C GLY A 775 36.44 -15.92 13.49
N LEU A 776 35.51 -15.47 12.67
CA LEU A 776 35.74 -15.23 11.25
C LEU A 776 36.30 -13.85 11.01
N THR A 777 37.03 -13.68 9.92
CA THR A 777 37.37 -12.34 9.40
C THR A 777 36.14 -11.71 8.76
N THR A 778 36.10 -10.39 8.62
CA THR A 778 34.98 -9.68 7.95
C THR A 778 34.75 -10.22 6.54
N THR A 779 35.80 -10.58 5.81
CA THR A 779 35.69 -11.21 4.48
C THR A 779 34.99 -12.59 4.54
N GLN A 780 35.34 -13.38 5.56
CA GLN A 780 34.69 -14.69 5.76
C GLN A 780 33.24 -14.55 6.22
N MET A 781 32.95 -13.60 7.08
CA MET A 781 31.58 -13.30 7.50
C MET A 781 30.68 -12.91 6.31
N GLY A 782 31.20 -12.26 5.27
CA GLY A 782 30.50 -11.96 4.01
C GLY A 782 30.41 -13.12 3.02
N ASN A 783 30.89 -14.33 3.38
CA ASN A 783 30.90 -15.48 2.49
C ASN A 783 30.04 -16.63 3.05
N PRO A 784 28.92 -17.03 2.39
CA PRO A 784 28.07 -18.14 2.85
C PRO A 784 28.82 -19.45 3.08
N ALA A 785 29.90 -19.72 2.32
CA ALA A 785 30.68 -20.94 2.47
C ALA A 785 31.49 -21.02 3.78
N SER A 786 31.59 -19.94 4.53
CA SER A 786 32.27 -19.91 5.83
C SER A 786 31.40 -20.44 6.98
N PHE A 787 30.12 -20.62 6.75
CA PHE A 787 29.15 -21.09 7.73
C PHE A 787 28.92 -22.59 7.57
N ASP A 788 28.59 -23.29 8.64
CA ASP A 788 28.29 -24.69 8.56
C ASP A 788 26.96 -25.01 7.87
N ALA A 789 26.69 -26.29 7.59
CA ALA A 789 25.51 -26.71 6.82
C ALA A 789 24.16 -26.42 7.50
N SER A 790 24.13 -26.03 8.79
CA SER A 790 22.90 -25.66 9.48
C SER A 790 22.40 -24.27 9.09
N TRP A 791 23.29 -23.44 8.51
CA TRP A 791 22.95 -22.10 8.01
C TRP A 791 22.33 -22.20 6.62
N ASP A 792 21.01 -22.11 6.56
CA ASP A 792 20.27 -22.22 5.31
C ASP A 792 20.17 -20.87 4.58
N PHE A 793 20.97 -20.73 3.51
CA PHE A 793 20.94 -19.60 2.58
C PHE A 793 20.07 -19.83 1.34
N SER A 794 19.36 -20.97 1.25
CA SER A 794 18.43 -21.23 0.14
C SER A 794 17.31 -20.18 0.07
N PRO A 795 16.56 -20.07 -1.04
CA PRO A 795 15.44 -19.14 -1.15
C PRO A 795 14.37 -19.28 -0.07
N THR A 796 14.28 -20.43 0.57
CA THR A 796 13.34 -20.71 1.68
C THR A 796 14.00 -20.67 3.05
N GLY A 797 15.32 -20.53 3.12
CA GLY A 797 16.09 -20.49 4.35
C GLY A 797 15.94 -19.19 5.12
N ALA A 798 16.35 -19.21 6.39
CA ALA A 798 16.26 -18.06 7.28
C ALA A 798 17.24 -16.93 6.88
N TRP A 799 18.34 -17.26 6.25
CA TRP A 799 19.45 -16.35 5.99
C TRP A 799 19.57 -15.95 4.50
N VAL A 800 20.08 -14.77 4.26
CA VAL A 800 20.49 -14.29 2.94
C VAL A 800 21.81 -13.54 3.05
N MET A 801 22.64 -13.66 2.03
CA MET A 801 23.88 -12.87 1.89
C MET A 801 23.68 -11.90 0.72
N PRO A 802 23.37 -10.62 0.97
CA PRO A 802 23.29 -9.63 -0.09
C PRO A 802 24.63 -9.44 -0.79
N ALA A 803 24.61 -9.07 -2.07
CA ALA A 803 25.85 -8.81 -2.81
C ALA A 803 26.64 -7.67 -2.15
N GLY A 804 27.91 -7.94 -1.80
CA GLY A 804 28.79 -6.99 -1.14
C GLY A 804 28.56 -6.81 0.36
N ALA A 805 27.68 -7.59 0.98
CA ALA A 805 27.46 -7.55 2.43
C ALA A 805 28.68 -8.08 3.19
N THR A 806 28.91 -7.55 4.37
CA THR A 806 29.98 -7.97 5.31
C THR A 806 29.54 -9.07 6.25
N HIS A 807 28.26 -9.40 6.32
CA HIS A 807 27.67 -10.44 7.15
C HIS A 807 26.31 -10.89 6.62
N PRO A 808 25.80 -12.07 7.00
CA PRO A 808 24.43 -12.50 6.66
C PRO A 808 23.38 -11.58 7.28
N ILE A 809 22.23 -11.54 6.66
CA ILE A 809 21.03 -10.92 7.25
C ILE A 809 19.87 -11.90 7.20
N LEU A 810 18.86 -11.66 8.00
CA LEU A 810 17.65 -12.48 8.02
C LEU A 810 16.78 -12.17 6.79
N ARG A 811 16.31 -13.19 6.11
CA ARG A 811 15.53 -13.05 4.87
C ARG A 811 14.25 -12.24 5.03
N TRP A 812 13.63 -12.25 6.19
CA TRP A 812 12.40 -11.51 6.47
C TRP A 812 12.61 -10.02 6.71
N GLN A 813 13.85 -9.53 6.81
CA GLN A 813 14.12 -8.12 7.11
C GLN A 813 13.53 -7.19 6.04
N PRO A 814 12.98 -6.01 6.44
CA PRO A 814 12.50 -5.02 5.49
C PRO A 814 13.59 -4.54 4.53
N GLY A 815 13.23 -4.30 3.27
CA GLY A 815 14.15 -3.74 2.28
C GLY A 815 15.02 -4.76 1.52
N GLN A 816 14.67 -6.05 1.56
CA GLN A 816 15.31 -7.10 0.77
C GLN A 816 14.75 -7.19 -0.64
#